data_256d1e2306f5edffa97ad1efd31e673d
#
_entry.id   256d1e2306f5edffa97ad1efd31e673d
#
_cell.length_a   1.000
_cell.length_b   1.000
_cell.length_c   1.000
_cell.angle_alpha   90.00
_cell.angle_beta   90.00
_cell.angle_gamma   90.00
#
_symmetry.space_group_name_H-M   'P 1'
#
loop_
_entity.id
_entity.type
_entity.pdbx_description
1 polymer ?
#
loop_
_entity_poly.entity_id
_entity_poly.type
_entity_poly.pdbx_seq_one_letter_code
_entity_poly.pdbx_strand_id
1 'polypeptide(L)'
;MTVPFTTQSLQDALAAKLALNFGTEPGEATDQEMLKACALVLRDVMALRGVQTAKETKKEQKKQVHYLSLEFLMGRSLMKNAYNLGVLPELKEALGNLGFKSGDLFELEPDAGLGNGGLGRLAACYLDSMTTLDIPATGYSICYELGIFKQKIVEGQQVELPDDWKGVGSAWLLPKPDEAQAVHFGGTLREFWHDGHLHIVNENSTTVLAVPCDMVVAGYDTDHVNTLRLWDARSTRPVDMALFSRGEYLKASEDEAMAETIAKVLYPEDNHYEGKSLRLKQQYFFVSATVQSIVTKHLETYGTLKNFHEKNVIQINDTHPALVIPELMRIFMDEAGMNWDEAWDITSRSVAYTNHTVLSEALERWPQQLVETLLPRVWQIIQEIARRWQEKVENFFHDPSVTEKMAIVWGGEVRMANLCVAGGLSVNGVSGLHSEILKKDVFKNSYAMEPWKFTNVTNGIDHRRWLSEINPGLDGLVRDLAGGDDYLLHPQALKKLDAYADDAAVLKRLDEIKWQNKVKFADYARKAQGVTLDPNAIFDVQVKRLHEYKRQLLNVLHIITLYQQLQDDPNCITRPHTFLFGAKAAPGYAVAKRIIHLINSLADDISHDPRCRGKLQVVFRENYRVSLAEHLMPASEVSQQISTAGKEASGTGNMKFMMNGALTVGTLDGANVEMHDVLGDENMFLFGLHADQAATLKREGYVPQRYISHDPQMERCLNALRKGFRDGVSYEDLYQRLISQDEYLLLADYRAYCDAERRMAETYENRETWNHMSLHNIARSGIFAADRAVAEYADNIWDVPHR
;
A
#
# COMPACT_ATOMS: atom_id res chain seq x y z
N MET A 1 -6.39 24.80 -24.76
CA MET A 1 -5.12 25.29 -25.33
C MET A 1 -3.98 24.51 -24.69
N THR A 2 -3.49 23.49 -25.34
CA THR A 2 -2.26 22.82 -24.95
C THR A 2 -1.11 23.73 -25.32
N VAL A 3 -0.53 24.44 -24.35
CA VAL A 3 0.76 25.11 -24.56
C VAL A 3 1.77 23.99 -24.79
N PRO A 4 2.44 23.92 -25.94
CA PRO A 4 3.49 22.92 -26.14
C PRO A 4 4.57 23.19 -25.11
N PHE A 5 4.88 22.19 -24.28
CA PHE A 5 5.95 22.27 -23.34
C PHE A 5 7.29 22.22 -24.10
N THR A 6 7.85 23.38 -24.35
CA THR A 6 9.22 23.50 -24.82
C THR A 6 10.12 23.79 -23.62
N THR A 7 11.42 23.49 -23.75
CA THR A 7 12.42 23.83 -22.73
C THR A 7 12.33 25.31 -22.36
N GLN A 8 12.16 26.22 -23.34
CA GLN A 8 12.05 27.67 -23.11
C GLN A 8 10.77 28.03 -22.35
N SER A 9 9.61 27.47 -22.73
CA SER A 9 8.35 27.76 -22.03
C SER A 9 8.35 27.29 -20.58
N LEU A 10 9.07 26.19 -20.29
CA LEU A 10 9.27 25.71 -18.91
C LEU A 10 10.21 26.65 -18.13
N GLN A 11 11.31 27.12 -18.73
CA GLN A 11 12.18 28.10 -18.08
C GLN A 11 11.41 29.38 -17.71
N ASP A 12 10.63 29.92 -18.62
CA ASP A 12 9.82 31.12 -18.41
C ASP A 12 8.77 30.90 -17.30
N ALA A 13 8.11 29.75 -17.30
CA ALA A 13 7.13 29.38 -16.27
C ALA A 13 7.77 29.19 -14.89
N LEU A 14 8.95 28.56 -14.81
CA LEU A 14 9.70 28.40 -13.57
C LEU A 14 10.14 29.73 -13.01
N ALA A 15 10.73 30.62 -13.85
CA ALA A 15 11.12 31.96 -13.45
C ALA A 15 9.91 32.77 -12.96
N ALA A 16 8.78 32.70 -13.65
CA ALA A 16 7.55 33.36 -13.21
C ALA A 16 7.04 32.83 -11.86
N LYS A 17 7.10 31.52 -11.64
CA LYS A 17 6.69 30.92 -10.34
C LYS A 17 7.63 31.33 -9.20
N LEU A 18 8.92 31.38 -9.44
CA LEU A 18 9.89 31.85 -8.46
C LEU A 18 9.63 33.31 -8.09
N ALA A 19 9.44 34.19 -9.06
CA ALA A 19 9.16 35.57 -8.80
C ALA A 19 7.83 35.81 -8.07
N LEU A 20 6.75 35.12 -8.51
CA LEU A 20 5.39 35.32 -7.95
C LEU A 20 5.20 34.70 -6.58
N ASN A 21 5.81 33.53 -6.28
CA ASN A 21 5.55 32.81 -5.05
C ASN A 21 6.67 32.97 -4.00
N PHE A 22 7.88 33.31 -4.42
CA PHE A 22 9.05 33.38 -3.52
C PHE A 22 9.79 34.74 -3.59
N GLY A 23 9.45 35.59 -4.54
CA GLY A 23 10.10 36.93 -4.70
C GLY A 23 11.58 36.84 -5.09
N THR A 24 11.95 35.76 -5.81
CA THR A 24 13.36 35.51 -6.19
C THR A 24 13.48 35.20 -7.68
N GLU A 25 14.70 35.34 -8.21
CA GLU A 25 15.04 34.95 -9.58
C GLU A 25 15.77 33.61 -9.61
N PRO A 26 15.83 32.91 -10.76
CA PRO A 26 16.45 31.58 -10.84
C PRO A 26 17.89 31.51 -10.33
N GLY A 27 18.68 32.56 -10.56
CA GLY A 27 20.08 32.63 -10.10
C GLY A 27 20.29 32.80 -8.59
N GLU A 28 19.24 33.14 -7.87
CA GLU A 28 19.24 33.36 -6.40
C GLU A 28 18.39 32.35 -5.64
N ALA A 29 17.60 31.58 -6.37
CA ALA A 29 16.66 30.61 -5.78
C ALA A 29 17.38 29.44 -5.12
N THR A 30 16.88 29.01 -3.99
CA THR A 30 17.31 27.77 -3.32
C THR A 30 16.78 26.55 -4.07
N ASP A 31 17.42 25.39 -3.87
CA ASP A 31 16.92 24.11 -4.42
C ASP A 31 15.47 23.79 -3.99
N GLN A 32 15.09 24.14 -2.75
CA GLN A 32 13.73 23.94 -2.27
C GLN A 32 12.70 24.84 -2.95
N GLU A 33 13.04 26.10 -3.21
CA GLU A 33 12.17 27.04 -3.95
C GLU A 33 12.00 26.57 -5.39
N MET A 34 13.10 26.16 -6.06
CA MET A 34 13.05 25.62 -7.41
C MET A 34 12.22 24.34 -7.47
N LEU A 35 12.38 23.42 -6.51
CA LEU A 35 11.57 22.20 -6.42
C LEU A 35 10.07 22.54 -6.31
N LYS A 36 9.71 23.48 -5.42
CA LYS A 36 8.33 23.94 -5.29
C LYS A 36 7.83 24.61 -6.57
N ALA A 37 8.66 25.41 -7.24
CA ALA A 37 8.31 26.04 -8.52
C ALA A 37 8.00 24.97 -9.59
N CYS A 38 8.80 23.92 -9.70
CA CYS A 38 8.53 22.78 -10.58
C CYS A 38 7.17 22.13 -10.29
N ALA A 39 6.91 21.82 -9.01
CA ALA A 39 5.63 21.23 -8.60
C ALA A 39 4.45 22.15 -8.95
N LEU A 40 4.55 23.45 -8.70
CA LEU A 40 3.51 24.44 -9.01
C LEU A 40 3.25 24.55 -10.52
N VAL A 41 4.29 24.54 -11.36
CA VAL A 41 4.14 24.60 -12.83
C VAL A 41 3.38 23.37 -13.34
N LEU A 42 3.82 22.16 -12.94
CA LEU A 42 3.14 20.93 -13.38
C LEU A 42 1.71 20.85 -12.82
N ARG A 43 1.50 21.21 -11.55
CA ARG A 43 0.19 21.22 -10.91
C ARG A 43 -0.81 22.12 -11.63
N ASP A 44 -0.40 23.31 -12.04
CA ASP A 44 -1.26 24.27 -12.74
C ASP A 44 -1.75 23.70 -14.07
N VAL A 45 -0.87 23.05 -14.81
CA VAL A 45 -1.24 22.39 -16.08
C VAL A 45 -2.21 21.26 -15.85
N MET A 46 -1.91 20.39 -14.88
CA MET A 46 -2.80 19.28 -14.54
C MET A 46 -4.17 19.77 -14.04
N ALA A 47 -4.21 20.86 -13.26
CA ALA A 47 -5.46 21.45 -12.80
C ALA A 47 -6.32 21.96 -13.97
N LEU A 48 -5.72 22.60 -14.97
CA LEU A 48 -6.41 23.04 -16.18
C LEU A 48 -6.98 21.85 -16.99
N ARG A 49 -6.20 20.78 -17.17
CA ARG A 49 -6.67 19.53 -17.78
C ARG A 49 -7.80 18.90 -16.95
N GLY A 50 -7.68 18.88 -15.62
CA GLY A 50 -8.71 18.36 -14.70
C GLY A 50 -10.05 19.08 -14.85
N VAL A 51 -10.05 20.41 -15.05
CA VAL A 51 -11.28 21.16 -15.37
C VAL A 51 -11.91 20.69 -16.68
N GLN A 52 -11.09 20.41 -17.69
CA GLN A 52 -11.59 19.91 -18.97
C GLN A 52 -12.14 18.48 -18.84
N THR A 53 -11.43 17.59 -18.17
CA THR A 53 -11.89 16.22 -17.83
C THR A 53 -13.24 16.25 -17.12
N ALA A 54 -13.40 17.11 -16.11
CA ALA A 54 -14.67 17.25 -15.38
C ALA A 54 -15.83 17.72 -16.27
N LYS A 55 -15.58 18.67 -17.19
CA LYS A 55 -16.59 19.13 -18.16
C LYS A 55 -17.02 18.02 -19.12
N GLU A 56 -16.07 17.26 -19.64
CA GLU A 56 -16.33 16.13 -20.54
C GLU A 56 -17.10 15.02 -19.82
N THR A 57 -16.70 14.63 -18.63
CA THR A 57 -17.37 13.65 -17.79
C THR A 57 -18.84 14.04 -17.55
N LYS A 58 -19.07 15.30 -17.20
CA LYS A 58 -20.44 15.82 -16.99
C LYS A 58 -21.26 15.85 -18.28
N LYS A 59 -20.67 16.32 -19.40
CA LYS A 59 -21.33 16.39 -20.70
C LYS A 59 -21.74 15.02 -21.24
N GLU A 60 -20.86 14.04 -21.09
CA GLU A 60 -21.07 12.68 -21.55
C GLU A 60 -21.80 11.80 -20.53
N GLN A 61 -22.11 12.34 -19.36
CA GLN A 61 -22.76 11.63 -18.25
C GLN A 61 -22.08 10.30 -17.89
N LYS A 62 -20.75 10.28 -17.95
CA LYS A 62 -19.97 9.07 -17.64
C LYS A 62 -20.19 8.65 -16.19
N LYS A 63 -20.25 7.33 -15.98
CA LYS A 63 -20.22 6.74 -14.65
C LYS A 63 -18.85 7.00 -14.00
N GLN A 64 -18.84 7.35 -12.72
CA GLN A 64 -17.63 7.71 -11.99
C GLN A 64 -17.26 6.66 -10.96
N VAL A 65 -15.96 6.42 -10.83
CA VAL A 65 -15.40 5.52 -9.81
C VAL A 65 -14.91 6.34 -8.63
N HIS A 66 -15.39 6.00 -7.44
CA HIS A 66 -14.97 6.59 -6.18
C HIS A 66 -14.17 5.55 -5.40
N TYR A 67 -12.85 5.71 -5.34
CA TYR A 67 -11.95 4.73 -4.72
C TYR A 67 -11.60 5.19 -3.30
N LEU A 68 -12.18 4.55 -2.30
CA LEU A 68 -12.01 4.89 -0.89
C LEU A 68 -10.95 4.00 -0.26
N SER A 69 -9.89 4.61 0.24
CA SER A 69 -8.83 3.92 0.97
C SER A 69 -8.34 4.77 2.14
N LEU A 70 -8.06 4.13 3.27
CA LEU A 70 -7.51 4.82 4.44
C LEU A 70 -6.09 5.32 4.17
N GLU A 71 -5.42 4.81 3.14
CA GLU A 71 -4.07 5.18 2.76
C GLU A 71 -3.87 5.21 1.24
N PHE A 72 -3.06 6.17 0.78
CA PHE A 72 -2.53 6.26 -0.58
C PHE A 72 -1.01 6.48 -0.50
N LEU A 73 -0.22 5.45 -0.74
CA LEU A 73 1.24 5.54 -0.70
C LEU A 73 1.77 6.07 -2.04
N MET A 74 1.62 7.38 -2.26
CA MET A 74 1.91 8.03 -3.53
C MET A 74 3.41 8.05 -3.88
N GLY A 75 4.28 8.15 -2.88
CA GLY A 75 5.69 8.43 -3.11
C GLY A 75 5.92 9.86 -3.57
N ARG A 76 6.99 10.10 -4.32
CA ARG A 76 7.30 11.36 -4.95
C ARG A 76 6.44 11.58 -6.19
N SER A 77 6.02 12.81 -6.43
CA SER A 77 5.07 13.15 -7.49
C SER A 77 5.68 13.89 -8.66
N LEU A 78 6.81 14.61 -8.46
CA LEU A 78 7.38 15.50 -9.48
C LEU A 78 7.83 14.74 -10.72
N MET A 79 8.72 13.76 -10.55
CA MET A 79 9.25 12.99 -11.66
C MET A 79 8.14 12.20 -12.34
N LYS A 80 7.24 11.57 -11.55
CA LYS A 80 6.10 10.81 -12.06
C LYS A 80 5.14 11.63 -12.91
N ASN A 81 4.74 12.82 -12.43
CA ASN A 81 3.85 13.67 -13.20
C ASN A 81 4.54 14.25 -14.45
N ALA A 82 5.82 14.64 -14.35
CA ALA A 82 6.58 15.08 -15.52
C ALA A 82 6.72 13.96 -16.56
N TYR A 83 6.91 12.72 -16.12
CA TYR A 83 6.97 11.54 -16.98
C TYR A 83 5.63 11.30 -17.68
N ASN A 84 4.53 11.25 -16.92
CA ASN A 84 3.19 11.01 -17.46
C ASN A 84 2.73 12.11 -18.43
N LEU A 85 3.10 13.36 -18.15
CA LEU A 85 2.82 14.51 -19.04
C LEU A 85 3.71 14.54 -20.29
N GLY A 86 4.72 13.66 -20.38
CA GLY A 86 5.67 13.63 -21.50
C GLY A 86 6.63 14.81 -21.55
N VAL A 87 6.90 15.47 -20.39
CA VAL A 87 7.73 16.70 -20.33
C VAL A 87 9.02 16.54 -19.53
N LEU A 88 9.31 15.33 -19.08
CA LEU A 88 10.47 15.08 -18.22
C LEU A 88 11.82 15.44 -18.88
N PRO A 89 12.08 15.14 -20.16
CA PRO A 89 13.32 15.56 -20.82
C PRO A 89 13.46 17.08 -20.87
N GLU A 90 12.42 17.81 -21.27
CA GLU A 90 12.40 19.26 -21.39
C GLU A 90 12.54 19.94 -20.02
N LEU A 91 11.94 19.38 -18.98
CA LEU A 91 12.08 19.86 -17.61
C LEU A 91 13.53 19.71 -17.11
N LYS A 92 14.16 18.56 -17.38
CA LYS A 92 15.58 18.34 -17.01
C LYS A 92 16.50 19.31 -17.72
N GLU A 93 16.29 19.57 -19.02
CA GLU A 93 17.04 20.52 -19.79
C GLU A 93 16.82 21.96 -19.30
N ALA A 94 15.56 22.34 -19.02
CA ALA A 94 15.22 23.66 -18.48
C ALA A 94 15.92 23.92 -17.14
N LEU A 95 15.92 22.95 -16.24
CA LEU A 95 16.61 23.02 -14.96
C LEU A 95 18.13 23.17 -15.15
N GLY A 96 18.73 22.41 -16.07
CA GLY A 96 20.15 22.52 -16.41
C GLY A 96 20.53 23.89 -16.91
N ASN A 97 19.70 24.48 -17.78
CA ASN A 97 19.92 25.84 -18.31
C ASN A 97 19.78 26.92 -17.23
N LEU A 98 18.98 26.67 -16.19
CA LEU A 98 18.85 27.57 -15.03
C LEU A 98 19.90 27.32 -13.94
N GLY A 99 20.81 26.36 -14.14
CA GLY A 99 21.94 26.09 -13.24
C GLY A 99 21.64 25.01 -12.17
N PHE A 100 20.52 24.31 -12.25
CA PHE A 100 20.12 23.27 -11.29
C PHE A 100 20.40 21.86 -11.81
N LYS A 101 20.86 20.96 -10.92
CA LYS A 101 21.04 19.56 -11.24
C LYS A 101 19.73 18.81 -10.93
N SER A 102 19.01 18.41 -11.96
CA SER A 102 17.71 17.77 -11.83
C SER A 102 17.73 16.52 -10.92
N GLY A 103 18.79 15.72 -10.97
CA GLY A 103 18.93 14.53 -10.13
C GLY A 103 19.00 14.87 -8.63
N ASP A 104 19.81 15.85 -8.26
CA ASP A 104 19.93 16.29 -6.87
C ASP A 104 18.63 16.95 -6.40
N LEU A 105 18.01 17.76 -7.28
CA LEU A 105 16.75 18.45 -6.98
C LEU A 105 15.59 17.47 -6.71
N PHE A 106 15.42 16.44 -7.54
CA PHE A 106 14.33 15.48 -7.38
C PHE A 106 14.48 14.63 -6.10
N GLU A 107 15.72 14.44 -5.62
CA GLU A 107 15.96 13.75 -4.34
C GLU A 107 15.49 14.53 -3.11
N LEU A 108 15.29 15.86 -3.23
CA LEU A 108 14.78 16.68 -2.13
C LEU A 108 13.26 16.56 -1.93
N GLU A 109 12.52 16.02 -2.90
CA GLU A 109 11.08 15.82 -2.73
C GLU A 109 10.82 14.73 -1.68
N PRO A 110 10.07 15.04 -0.61
CA PRO A 110 9.68 14.02 0.36
C PRO A 110 8.63 13.09 -0.23
N ASP A 111 8.63 11.83 0.20
CA ASP A 111 7.49 10.94 -0.04
C ASP A 111 6.27 11.52 0.68
N ALA A 112 5.13 11.57 0.02
CA ALA A 112 3.89 12.02 0.66
C ALA A 112 3.50 11.06 1.81
N GLY A 113 3.33 11.60 3.01
CA GLY A 113 3.03 10.83 4.23
C GLY A 113 1.57 10.35 4.30
N LEU A 114 1.05 9.79 3.21
CA LEU A 114 -0.37 9.41 3.03
C LEU A 114 -0.59 7.91 3.03
N GLY A 115 0.43 7.11 3.29
CA GLY A 115 0.33 5.65 3.27
C GLY A 115 1.49 4.96 3.98
N ASN A 116 1.37 3.64 4.15
CA ASN A 116 2.35 2.83 4.87
C ASN A 116 2.86 1.63 4.07
N GLY A 117 1.98 0.89 3.40
CA GLY A 117 2.35 -0.42 2.86
C GLY A 117 1.70 -0.76 1.53
N GLY A 118 1.55 -2.07 1.30
CA GLY A 118 1.04 -2.62 0.04
C GLY A 118 -0.35 -2.14 -0.35
N LEU A 119 -1.27 -2.02 0.62
CA LEU A 119 -2.63 -1.53 0.41
C LEU A 119 -2.64 -0.09 -0.12
N GLY A 120 -1.86 0.80 0.50
CA GLY A 120 -1.76 2.20 0.07
C GLY A 120 -1.02 2.35 -1.26
N ARG A 121 0.02 1.54 -1.51
CA ARG A 121 0.70 1.60 -2.81
C ARG A 121 -0.17 1.06 -3.94
N LEU A 122 -0.99 0.05 -3.66
CA LEU A 122 -1.98 -0.46 -4.61
C LEU A 122 -2.97 0.64 -5.00
N ALA A 123 -3.54 1.35 -4.03
CA ALA A 123 -4.45 2.46 -4.27
C ALA A 123 -3.80 3.54 -5.16
N ALA A 124 -2.54 3.88 -4.91
CA ALA A 124 -1.78 4.83 -5.72
C ALA A 124 -1.54 4.33 -7.16
N CYS A 125 -1.17 3.05 -7.33
CA CYS A 125 -1.01 2.44 -8.66
C CYS A 125 -2.33 2.40 -9.44
N TYR A 126 -3.43 2.08 -8.77
CA TYR A 126 -4.74 2.03 -9.42
C TYR A 126 -5.25 3.41 -9.82
N LEU A 127 -4.99 4.44 -9.02
CA LEU A 127 -5.37 5.81 -9.41
C LEU A 127 -4.59 6.28 -10.66
N ASP A 128 -3.31 5.95 -10.76
CA ASP A 128 -2.52 6.19 -11.99
C ASP A 128 -3.09 5.44 -13.20
N SER A 129 -3.39 4.15 -13.02
CA SER A 129 -3.96 3.31 -14.09
C SER A 129 -5.37 3.74 -14.50
N MET A 130 -6.24 4.09 -13.55
CA MET A 130 -7.58 4.64 -13.88
C MET A 130 -7.44 5.91 -14.72
N THR A 131 -6.46 6.76 -14.38
CA THR A 131 -6.21 7.99 -15.13
C THR A 131 -5.69 7.70 -16.53
N THR A 132 -4.74 6.79 -16.66
CA THR A 132 -4.16 6.39 -17.96
C THR A 132 -5.18 5.73 -18.89
N LEU A 133 -6.14 5.00 -18.29
CA LEU A 133 -7.22 4.32 -19.02
C LEU A 133 -8.46 5.21 -19.28
N ASP A 134 -8.35 6.52 -19.05
CA ASP A 134 -9.42 7.51 -19.24
C ASP A 134 -10.70 7.23 -18.42
N ILE A 135 -10.58 6.53 -17.30
CA ILE A 135 -11.68 6.27 -16.38
C ILE A 135 -11.86 7.48 -15.45
N PRO A 136 -13.03 8.14 -15.44
CA PRO A 136 -13.32 9.20 -14.50
C PRO A 136 -13.32 8.66 -13.07
N ALA A 137 -12.32 9.04 -12.28
CA ALA A 137 -12.16 8.52 -10.93
C ALA A 137 -11.76 9.61 -9.94
N THR A 138 -12.12 9.38 -8.69
CA THR A 138 -11.61 10.16 -7.55
C THR A 138 -11.19 9.21 -6.44
N GLY A 139 -9.94 9.31 -6.01
CA GLY A 139 -9.47 8.68 -4.79
C GLY A 139 -9.84 9.51 -3.56
N TYR A 140 -10.13 8.87 -2.44
CA TYR A 140 -10.47 9.56 -1.19
C TYR A 140 -9.71 8.98 -0.02
N SER A 141 -9.15 9.86 0.81
CA SER A 141 -8.44 9.51 2.05
C SER A 141 -8.39 10.71 3.01
N ILE A 142 -7.57 10.61 4.05
CA ILE A 142 -7.30 11.68 5.01
C ILE A 142 -6.01 12.41 4.64
N CYS A 143 -5.97 13.72 4.83
CA CYS A 143 -4.78 14.55 4.63
C CYS A 143 -3.85 14.49 5.86
N TYR A 144 -3.26 13.33 6.13
CA TYR A 144 -2.40 13.15 7.30
C TYR A 144 -1.28 14.20 7.37
N GLU A 145 -1.06 14.75 8.55
CA GLU A 145 -0.02 15.74 8.78
C GLU A 145 1.37 15.11 8.88
N LEU A 146 1.48 14.02 9.63
CA LEU A 146 2.75 13.40 10.01
C LEU A 146 2.95 11.99 9.45
N GLY A 147 2.12 11.55 8.50
CA GLY A 147 2.17 10.19 7.97
C GLY A 147 1.95 9.13 9.05
N ILE A 148 2.61 7.98 8.89
CA ILE A 148 2.64 6.95 9.95
C ILE A 148 3.75 7.25 10.96
N PHE A 149 4.98 7.33 10.53
CA PHE A 149 6.19 7.79 11.21
C PHE A 149 7.40 7.68 10.30
N LYS A 150 8.43 8.46 10.59
CA LYS A 150 9.79 8.29 10.06
C LYS A 150 10.56 7.34 10.98
N GLN A 151 11.08 6.26 10.44
CA GLN A 151 11.84 5.29 11.20
C GLN A 151 13.30 5.72 11.32
N LYS A 152 13.83 5.69 12.53
CA LYS A 152 15.26 5.77 12.85
C LYS A 152 15.70 4.49 13.56
N ILE A 153 16.92 4.06 13.31
CA ILE A 153 17.52 2.97 14.07
C ILE A 153 18.54 3.56 15.04
N VAL A 154 18.29 3.38 16.33
CA VAL A 154 19.16 3.84 17.41
C VAL A 154 19.52 2.64 18.26
N GLU A 155 20.82 2.37 18.43
CA GLU A 155 21.31 1.19 19.15
C GLU A 155 20.64 -0.12 18.69
N GLY A 156 20.46 -0.27 17.37
CA GLY A 156 19.81 -1.41 16.74
C GLY A 156 18.28 -1.45 16.84
N GLN A 157 17.65 -0.52 17.57
CA GLN A 157 16.21 -0.51 17.82
C GLN A 157 15.49 0.50 16.93
N GLN A 158 14.24 0.17 16.57
CA GLN A 158 13.36 1.12 15.88
C GLN A 158 12.91 2.22 16.83
N VAL A 159 13.10 3.46 16.38
CA VAL A 159 12.55 4.68 17.00
C VAL A 159 11.64 5.35 15.97
N GLU A 160 10.45 5.76 16.41
CA GLU A 160 9.46 6.45 15.58
C GLU A 160 9.59 7.96 15.76
N LEU A 161 9.72 8.67 14.66
CA LEU A 161 9.79 10.14 14.59
C LEU A 161 8.64 10.67 13.71
N PRO A 162 8.18 11.91 13.94
CA PRO A 162 7.23 12.55 13.04
C PRO A 162 7.75 12.59 11.60
N ASP A 163 6.90 12.22 10.64
CA ASP A 163 7.21 12.31 9.21
C ASP A 163 6.56 13.58 8.62
N ASP A 164 7.19 14.72 8.86
CA ASP A 164 6.74 16.02 8.34
C ASP A 164 7.07 16.13 6.86
N TRP A 165 6.12 15.77 6.01
CA TRP A 165 6.24 15.81 4.55
C TRP A 165 5.63 17.07 3.91
N LYS A 166 4.72 17.77 4.63
CA LYS A 166 3.93 18.88 4.08
C LYS A 166 4.78 20.11 3.74
N GLY A 167 5.96 20.29 4.34
CA GLY A 167 6.79 21.45 4.09
C GLY A 167 7.04 21.75 2.60
N VAL A 168 7.49 20.76 1.84
CA VAL A 168 7.63 20.81 0.36
C VAL A 168 6.41 20.17 -0.31
N GLY A 169 5.91 19.07 0.22
CA GLY A 169 4.79 18.31 -0.35
C GLY A 169 3.48 19.08 -0.46
N SER A 170 3.29 20.14 0.33
CA SER A 170 2.10 21.00 0.24
C SER A 170 1.94 21.70 -1.11
N ALA A 171 3.00 21.83 -1.91
CA ALA A 171 2.92 22.38 -3.26
C ALA A 171 1.95 21.60 -4.18
N TRP A 172 1.73 20.33 -3.89
CA TRP A 172 0.80 19.50 -4.65
C TRP A 172 -0.66 19.62 -4.19
N LEU A 173 -0.91 20.20 -3.03
CA LEU A 173 -2.24 20.27 -2.42
C LEU A 173 -2.98 21.53 -2.85
N LEU A 174 -4.25 21.36 -3.21
CA LEU A 174 -5.19 22.42 -3.57
C LEU A 174 -6.33 22.43 -2.52
N PRO A 175 -6.23 23.26 -1.46
CA PRO A 175 -7.30 23.38 -0.47
C PRO A 175 -8.57 23.99 -1.09
N LYS A 176 -9.73 23.45 -0.73
CA LYS A 176 -11.05 23.92 -1.18
C LYS A 176 -11.99 24.10 0.02
N PRO A 177 -11.78 25.13 0.83
CA PRO A 177 -12.56 25.35 2.06
C PRO A 177 -14.06 25.55 1.81
N ASP A 178 -14.44 26.03 0.63
CA ASP A 178 -15.84 26.22 0.26
C ASP A 178 -16.58 24.89 -0.02
N GLU A 179 -15.87 23.79 -0.18
CA GLU A 179 -16.41 22.42 -0.33
C GLU A 179 -16.34 21.61 0.99
N ALA A 180 -16.11 22.28 2.13
CA ALA A 180 -16.00 21.60 3.42
C ALA A 180 -17.31 20.89 3.81
N GLN A 181 -17.18 19.73 4.45
CA GLN A 181 -18.29 18.90 4.92
C GLN A 181 -18.30 18.85 6.45
N ALA A 182 -19.47 18.89 7.06
CA ALA A 182 -19.62 18.72 8.50
C ALA A 182 -19.78 17.24 8.86
N VAL A 183 -18.94 16.75 9.76
CA VAL A 183 -19.01 15.39 10.28
C VAL A 183 -19.34 15.42 11.76
N HIS A 184 -20.32 14.64 12.20
CA HIS A 184 -20.87 14.66 13.55
C HIS A 184 -20.49 13.39 14.32
N PHE A 185 -20.05 13.57 15.56
CA PHE A 185 -19.69 12.49 16.47
C PHE A 185 -20.46 12.61 17.79
N GLY A 186 -20.88 11.45 18.32
CA GLY A 186 -21.64 11.40 19.57
C GLY A 186 -23.01 12.03 19.45
N GLY A 187 -23.50 12.60 20.54
CA GLY A 187 -24.80 13.25 20.60
C GLY A 187 -25.91 12.33 21.11
N THR A 188 -27.14 12.85 21.05
CA THR A 188 -28.35 12.15 21.46
C THR A 188 -29.38 12.22 20.35
N LEU A 189 -29.95 11.08 19.98
CA LEU A 189 -30.98 11.05 18.94
C LEU A 189 -32.33 11.47 19.48
N ARG A 190 -32.99 12.38 18.74
CA ARG A 190 -34.38 12.75 18.95
C ARG A 190 -35.19 12.34 17.73
N GLU A 191 -36.18 11.50 17.94
CA GLU A 191 -37.09 11.00 16.93
C GLU A 191 -38.44 11.72 17.02
N PHE A 192 -38.99 12.18 15.90
CA PHE A 192 -40.33 12.76 15.84
C PHE A 192 -40.95 12.54 14.47
N TRP A 193 -42.28 12.45 14.46
CA TRP A 193 -43.07 12.31 13.24
C TRP A 193 -43.51 13.69 12.76
N HIS A 194 -43.29 13.97 11.48
CA HIS A 194 -43.74 15.16 10.79
C HIS A 194 -44.18 14.80 9.37
N ASP A 195 -45.38 15.26 8.95
CA ASP A 195 -45.96 14.95 7.63
C ASP A 195 -45.94 13.45 7.24
N GLY A 196 -46.13 12.56 8.21
CA GLY A 196 -46.15 11.12 7.99
C GLY A 196 -44.78 10.45 7.84
N HIS A 197 -43.71 11.22 7.98
CA HIS A 197 -42.35 10.74 7.94
C HIS A 197 -41.67 10.76 9.31
N LEU A 198 -40.84 9.77 9.60
CA LEU A 198 -39.99 9.76 10.78
C LEU A 198 -38.75 10.64 10.52
N HIS A 199 -38.59 11.64 11.37
CA HIS A 199 -37.39 12.47 11.36
C HIS A 199 -36.50 12.11 12.53
N ILE A 200 -35.21 11.97 12.28
CA ILE A 200 -34.20 11.69 13.30
C ILE A 200 -33.17 12.80 13.30
N VAL A 201 -33.04 13.48 14.43
CA VAL A 201 -32.09 14.57 14.63
C VAL A 201 -31.09 14.19 15.70
N ASN A 202 -29.81 14.38 15.41
CA ASN A 202 -28.74 14.15 16.38
C ASN A 202 -28.42 15.47 17.08
N GLU A 203 -28.85 15.60 18.35
CA GLU A 203 -28.64 16.78 19.20
C GLU A 203 -27.35 16.62 20.02
N ASN A 204 -26.71 17.75 20.34
CA ASN A 204 -25.50 17.80 21.17
C ASN A 204 -24.30 17.00 20.64
N SER A 205 -24.22 16.78 19.34
CA SER A 205 -23.06 16.15 18.71
C SER A 205 -21.85 17.11 18.67
N THR A 206 -20.66 16.52 18.65
CA THR A 206 -19.41 17.24 18.32
C THR A 206 -19.25 17.28 16.81
N THR A 207 -19.10 18.48 16.25
CA THR A 207 -18.92 18.65 14.80
C THR A 207 -17.46 18.93 14.46
N VAL A 208 -16.93 18.21 13.47
CA VAL A 208 -15.62 18.44 12.87
C VAL A 208 -15.83 18.77 11.40
N LEU A 209 -15.17 19.83 10.92
CA LEU A 209 -15.14 20.16 9.49
C LEU A 209 -14.10 19.32 8.76
N ALA A 210 -14.53 18.64 7.73
CA ALA A 210 -13.67 17.98 6.76
C ALA A 210 -13.45 18.94 5.60
N VAL A 211 -12.25 19.52 5.53
CA VAL A 211 -11.86 20.45 4.47
C VAL A 211 -11.10 19.68 3.39
N PRO A 212 -11.58 19.64 2.12
CA PRO A 212 -10.90 18.91 1.09
C PRO A 212 -9.63 19.64 0.63
N CYS A 213 -8.56 18.86 0.49
CA CYS A 213 -7.31 19.22 -0.16
C CYS A 213 -7.13 18.27 -1.35
N ASP A 214 -7.28 18.79 -2.55
CA ASP A 214 -7.20 17.98 -3.75
C ASP A 214 -5.76 17.88 -4.26
N MET A 215 -5.35 16.68 -4.66
CA MET A 215 -4.09 16.39 -5.32
C MET A 215 -4.42 15.82 -6.70
N VAL A 216 -3.97 16.50 -7.75
CA VAL A 216 -4.24 16.07 -9.13
C VAL A 216 -3.25 15.01 -9.59
N VAL A 217 -3.71 14.07 -10.40
CA VAL A 217 -2.93 12.94 -10.91
C VAL A 217 -3.06 12.87 -12.43
N ALA A 218 -1.95 13.01 -13.14
CA ALA A 218 -1.91 12.90 -14.59
C ALA A 218 -1.81 11.42 -15.03
N GLY A 219 -2.49 11.07 -16.11
CA GLY A 219 -2.31 9.79 -16.80
C GLY A 219 -1.15 9.83 -17.80
N TYR A 220 -0.69 8.67 -18.21
CA TYR A 220 0.32 8.51 -19.25
C TYR A 220 -0.32 8.58 -20.64
N ASP A 221 0.24 9.38 -21.54
CA ASP A 221 -0.19 9.54 -22.93
C ASP A 221 -1.68 9.86 -23.08
N THR A 222 -2.19 10.70 -22.17
CA THR A 222 -3.59 11.17 -22.18
C THR A 222 -3.69 12.58 -21.60
N ASP A 223 -4.73 13.32 -22.00
CA ASP A 223 -5.09 14.59 -21.37
C ASP A 223 -5.99 14.41 -20.14
N HIS A 224 -6.43 13.17 -19.86
CA HIS A 224 -7.26 12.85 -18.71
C HIS A 224 -6.49 13.06 -17.39
N VAL A 225 -7.17 13.65 -16.42
CA VAL A 225 -6.62 13.94 -15.09
C VAL A 225 -7.66 13.57 -14.04
N ASN A 226 -7.26 12.74 -13.09
CA ASN A 226 -8.06 12.40 -11.93
C ASN A 226 -7.62 13.16 -10.68
N THR A 227 -8.34 12.99 -9.59
CA THR A 227 -8.11 13.68 -8.33
C THR A 227 -7.97 12.67 -7.19
N LEU A 228 -7.01 12.90 -6.32
CA LEU A 228 -6.99 12.34 -4.97
C LEU A 228 -7.49 13.43 -4.02
N ARG A 229 -8.69 13.25 -3.45
CA ARG A 229 -9.28 14.16 -2.48
C ARG A 229 -8.92 13.72 -1.07
N LEU A 230 -8.23 14.58 -0.36
CA LEU A 230 -7.75 14.35 0.99
C LEU A 230 -8.49 15.24 1.97
N TRP A 231 -9.06 14.66 3.02
CA TRP A 231 -9.82 15.39 4.02
C TRP A 231 -8.92 15.84 5.18
N ASP A 232 -8.79 17.16 5.34
CA ASP A 232 -8.15 17.78 6.49
C ASP A 232 -9.19 18.08 7.58
N ALA A 233 -8.87 17.83 8.84
CA ALA A 233 -9.80 17.98 9.94
C ALA A 233 -9.64 19.34 10.63
N ARG A 234 -10.73 20.09 10.76
CA ARG A 234 -10.76 21.42 11.37
C ARG A 234 -11.87 21.53 12.40
N SER A 235 -11.64 22.34 13.42
CA SER A 235 -12.68 22.66 14.38
C SER A 235 -13.71 23.62 13.79
N THR A 236 -14.97 23.44 14.20
CA THR A 236 -16.05 24.45 13.95
C THR A 236 -16.01 25.59 14.99
N ARG A 237 -15.27 25.39 16.06
CA ARG A 237 -15.14 26.39 17.13
C ARG A 237 -13.79 27.09 16.96
N PRO A 238 -13.80 28.41 16.82
CA PRO A 238 -12.57 29.19 16.80
C PRO A 238 -11.89 29.16 18.18
N VAL A 239 -10.62 29.56 18.21
CA VAL A 239 -9.88 29.77 19.46
C VAL A 239 -10.69 30.64 20.41
N ASP A 240 -10.83 30.20 21.66
CA ASP A 240 -11.54 30.99 22.69
C ASP A 240 -10.68 32.20 23.11
N MET A 241 -10.98 33.34 22.52
CA MET A 241 -10.24 34.60 22.76
C MET A 241 -10.33 35.08 24.19
N ALA A 242 -11.39 34.69 24.94
CA ALA A 242 -11.50 35.03 26.34
C ALA A 242 -10.54 34.24 27.22
N LEU A 243 -10.40 32.94 26.96
CA LEU A 243 -9.41 32.10 27.61
C LEU A 243 -7.98 32.51 27.19
N PHE A 244 -7.80 32.78 25.90
CA PHE A 244 -6.49 33.22 25.37
C PHE A 244 -6.03 34.51 26.08
N SER A 245 -6.93 35.52 26.23
CA SER A 245 -6.62 36.79 26.88
C SER A 245 -6.30 36.63 28.38
N ARG A 246 -6.74 35.55 29.01
CA ARG A 246 -6.43 35.21 30.41
C ARG A 246 -5.14 34.41 30.58
N GLY A 247 -4.44 34.08 29.50
CA GLY A 247 -3.23 33.28 29.53
C GLY A 247 -3.47 31.77 29.57
N GLU A 248 -4.71 31.31 29.41
CA GLU A 248 -5.11 29.90 29.38
C GLU A 248 -4.97 29.33 27.95
N TYR A 249 -3.78 29.50 27.32
CA TYR A 249 -3.54 29.23 25.89
C TYR A 249 -3.90 27.80 25.45
N LEU A 250 -3.55 26.80 26.26
CA LEU A 250 -3.83 25.40 25.92
C LEU A 250 -5.34 25.10 25.89
N LYS A 251 -6.08 25.62 26.88
CA LYS A 251 -7.53 25.46 26.91
C LYS A 251 -8.23 26.26 25.80
N ALA A 252 -7.68 27.43 25.44
CA ALA A 252 -8.22 28.23 24.36
C ALA A 252 -8.17 27.51 22.99
N SER A 253 -7.21 26.59 22.78
CA SER A 253 -7.01 25.83 21.55
C SER A 253 -7.38 24.36 21.68
N GLU A 254 -8.02 23.93 22.77
CA GLU A 254 -8.30 22.50 23.03
C GLU A 254 -9.24 21.89 21.99
N ASP A 255 -10.32 22.58 21.64
CA ASP A 255 -11.29 22.12 20.63
C ASP A 255 -10.62 21.99 19.23
N GLU A 256 -9.72 22.91 18.89
CA GLU A 256 -8.96 22.88 17.64
C GLU A 256 -8.01 21.68 17.61
N ALA A 257 -7.20 21.51 18.66
CA ALA A 257 -6.27 20.38 18.77
C ALA A 257 -6.99 19.02 18.74
N MET A 258 -8.14 18.90 19.38
CA MET A 258 -8.94 17.68 19.37
C MET A 258 -9.50 17.36 17.98
N ALA A 259 -9.97 18.34 17.23
CA ALA A 259 -10.44 18.15 15.87
C ALA A 259 -9.29 17.74 14.93
N GLU A 260 -8.17 18.46 14.99
CA GLU A 260 -7.01 18.21 14.14
C GLU A 260 -6.35 16.84 14.38
N THR A 261 -6.49 16.28 15.61
CA THR A 261 -5.96 14.95 15.95
C THR A 261 -6.45 13.86 14.97
N ILE A 262 -7.64 13.98 14.39
CA ILE A 262 -8.20 13.02 13.42
C ILE A 262 -7.32 12.92 12.17
N ALA A 263 -6.74 14.02 11.70
CA ALA A 263 -5.87 14.04 10.51
C ALA A 263 -4.36 14.05 10.86
N LYS A 264 -3.99 13.76 12.12
CA LYS A 264 -2.59 13.90 12.56
C LYS A 264 -1.70 12.77 12.08
N VAL A 265 -2.08 11.53 12.41
CA VAL A 265 -1.23 10.34 12.23
C VAL A 265 -2.03 9.21 11.60
N LEU A 266 -1.45 8.54 10.60
CA LEU A 266 -1.98 7.33 10.00
C LEU A 266 -1.75 6.14 10.95
N TYR A 267 -2.77 5.32 11.18
CA TYR A 267 -2.73 4.13 12.05
C TYR A 267 -2.20 4.40 13.47
N PRO A 268 -2.87 5.25 14.26
CA PRO A 268 -2.53 5.39 15.67
C PRO A 268 -2.66 4.03 16.37
N GLU A 269 -1.85 3.83 17.41
CA GLU A 269 -1.91 2.61 18.22
C GLU A 269 -3.30 2.43 18.83
N ASP A 270 -3.85 1.22 18.74
CA ASP A 270 -5.22 0.89 19.17
C ASP A 270 -5.32 -0.20 20.26
N ASN A 271 -4.25 -0.38 21.02
CA ASN A 271 -4.23 -1.29 22.17
C ASN A 271 -5.03 -0.74 23.37
N HIS A 272 -5.46 0.51 23.32
CA HIS A 272 -6.24 1.21 24.35
C HIS A 272 -7.50 1.88 23.76
N TYR A 273 -8.41 2.28 24.61
CA TYR A 273 -9.71 2.84 24.21
C TYR A 273 -9.60 4.10 23.35
N GLU A 274 -8.71 5.03 23.74
CA GLU A 274 -8.50 6.29 23.03
C GLU A 274 -8.02 6.07 21.60
N GLY A 275 -7.10 5.12 21.41
CA GLY A 275 -6.61 4.77 20.10
C GLY A 275 -7.68 4.11 19.23
N LYS A 276 -8.47 3.19 19.79
CA LYS A 276 -9.63 2.60 19.09
C LYS A 276 -10.64 3.69 18.71
N SER A 277 -10.96 4.58 19.64
CA SER A 277 -11.87 5.69 19.38
C SER A 277 -11.36 6.60 18.26
N LEU A 278 -10.07 6.95 18.28
CA LEU A 278 -9.47 7.78 17.24
C LEU A 278 -9.52 7.10 15.87
N ARG A 279 -9.18 5.80 15.79
CA ARG A 279 -9.25 5.06 14.53
C ARG A 279 -10.67 4.98 13.96
N LEU A 280 -11.67 4.74 14.80
CA LEU A 280 -13.06 4.74 14.35
C LEU A 280 -13.50 6.14 13.89
N LYS A 281 -13.07 7.19 14.61
CA LYS A 281 -13.31 8.59 14.20
C LYS A 281 -12.66 8.87 12.82
N GLN A 282 -11.44 8.43 12.59
CA GLN A 282 -10.77 8.58 11.29
C GLN A 282 -11.56 7.94 10.17
N GLN A 283 -12.01 6.69 10.37
CA GLN A 283 -12.77 5.96 9.35
C GLN A 283 -14.10 6.66 9.04
N TYR A 284 -14.87 7.02 10.04
CA TYR A 284 -16.15 7.70 9.80
C TYR A 284 -15.96 9.13 9.26
N PHE A 285 -14.95 9.84 9.72
CA PHE A 285 -14.64 11.19 9.26
C PHE A 285 -14.48 11.26 7.74
N PHE A 286 -13.57 10.44 7.19
CA PHE A 286 -13.33 10.49 5.74
C PHE A 286 -14.48 9.87 4.94
N VAL A 287 -15.13 8.83 5.46
CA VAL A 287 -16.29 8.20 4.81
C VAL A 287 -17.46 9.17 4.72
N SER A 288 -17.87 9.79 5.83
CA SER A 288 -19.00 10.71 5.85
C SER A 288 -18.77 11.93 4.96
N ALA A 289 -17.59 12.55 5.06
CA ALA A 289 -17.24 13.68 4.19
C ALA A 289 -17.26 13.29 2.70
N THR A 290 -16.74 12.09 2.37
CA THR A 290 -16.71 11.58 1.01
C THR A 290 -18.11 11.35 0.47
N VAL A 291 -18.96 10.64 1.22
CA VAL A 291 -20.33 10.32 0.79
C VAL A 291 -21.15 11.60 0.60
N GLN A 292 -21.07 12.55 1.54
CA GLN A 292 -21.71 13.85 1.40
C GLN A 292 -21.28 14.57 0.12
N SER A 293 -19.97 14.61 -0.15
CA SER A 293 -19.41 15.24 -1.37
C SER A 293 -19.90 14.56 -2.66
N ILE A 294 -19.95 13.22 -2.70
CA ILE A 294 -20.43 12.48 -3.86
C ILE A 294 -21.92 12.73 -4.10
N VAL A 295 -22.73 12.62 -3.05
CA VAL A 295 -24.19 12.83 -3.14
C VAL A 295 -24.53 14.25 -3.56
N THR A 296 -23.87 15.26 -2.99
CA THR A 296 -24.06 16.67 -3.37
C THR A 296 -23.77 16.89 -4.85
N LYS A 297 -22.60 16.44 -5.33
CA LYS A 297 -22.22 16.57 -6.76
C LYS A 297 -23.17 15.82 -7.69
N HIS A 298 -23.65 14.66 -7.26
CA HIS A 298 -24.63 13.90 -8.02
C HIS A 298 -25.96 14.67 -8.15
N LEU A 299 -26.49 15.19 -7.05
CA LEU A 299 -27.72 15.99 -7.03
C LEU A 299 -27.60 17.26 -7.88
N GLU A 300 -26.48 17.98 -7.80
CA GLU A 300 -26.20 19.16 -8.62
C GLU A 300 -26.18 18.83 -10.12
N THR A 301 -25.79 17.60 -10.46
CA THR A 301 -25.67 17.19 -11.87
C THR A 301 -26.96 16.60 -12.42
N TYR A 302 -27.63 15.75 -11.66
CA TYR A 302 -28.76 14.93 -12.12
C TYR A 302 -30.10 15.31 -11.49
N GLY A 303 -30.14 16.08 -10.39
CA GLY A 303 -31.36 16.50 -9.71
C GLY A 303 -32.15 15.38 -9.02
N THR A 304 -31.66 14.16 -9.00
CA THR A 304 -32.29 12.97 -8.41
C THR A 304 -31.26 11.98 -7.90
N LEU A 305 -31.60 11.22 -6.87
CA LEU A 305 -30.73 10.11 -6.38
C LEU A 305 -31.16 8.74 -6.89
N LYS A 306 -32.28 8.64 -7.62
CA LYS A 306 -32.80 7.34 -8.09
C LYS A 306 -31.85 6.61 -9.04
N ASN A 307 -31.05 7.35 -9.81
CA ASN A 307 -30.04 6.83 -10.73
C ASN A 307 -28.61 6.87 -10.14
N PHE A 308 -28.46 7.01 -8.82
CA PHE A 308 -27.16 7.16 -8.18
C PHE A 308 -26.21 6.00 -8.52
N HIS A 309 -26.68 4.76 -8.39
CA HIS A 309 -25.91 3.54 -8.69
C HIS A 309 -25.55 3.38 -10.18
N GLU A 310 -26.29 4.03 -11.08
CA GLU A 310 -25.99 4.03 -12.53
C GLU A 310 -24.84 4.97 -12.89
N LYS A 311 -24.64 6.00 -12.07
CA LYS A 311 -23.67 7.07 -12.29
C LYS A 311 -22.48 7.04 -11.36
N ASN A 312 -22.52 6.26 -10.28
CA ASN A 312 -21.47 6.18 -9.29
C ASN A 312 -21.24 4.72 -8.87
N VAL A 313 -19.99 4.34 -8.74
CA VAL A 313 -19.57 3.13 -8.06
C VAL A 313 -18.52 3.49 -7.02
N ILE A 314 -18.70 2.99 -5.80
CA ILE A 314 -17.83 3.24 -4.66
C ILE A 314 -17.06 1.96 -4.37
N GLN A 315 -15.77 1.94 -4.71
CA GLN A 315 -14.88 0.84 -4.41
C GLN A 315 -14.26 1.05 -3.04
N ILE A 316 -14.50 0.15 -2.11
CA ILE A 316 -13.88 0.17 -0.79
C ILE A 316 -12.67 -0.75 -0.72
N ASN A 317 -11.54 -0.16 -0.33
CA ASN A 317 -10.24 -0.85 -0.23
C ASN A 317 -10.06 -1.35 1.21
N ASP A 318 -10.28 -2.65 1.41
CA ASP A 318 -10.46 -3.31 2.70
C ASP A 318 -11.73 -2.83 3.45
N THR A 319 -11.85 -3.18 4.73
CA THR A 319 -13.01 -2.84 5.58
C THR A 319 -12.94 -1.43 6.18
N HIS A 320 -11.82 -0.73 6.05
CA HIS A 320 -11.64 0.60 6.64
C HIS A 320 -12.74 1.60 6.24
N PRO A 321 -13.23 1.62 4.97
CA PRO A 321 -14.35 2.46 4.59
C PRO A 321 -15.73 1.78 4.68
N ALA A 322 -15.89 0.67 5.37
CA ALA A 322 -17.14 -0.10 5.43
C ALA A 322 -18.36 0.73 5.87
N LEU A 323 -18.13 1.76 6.68
CA LEU A 323 -19.19 2.67 7.13
C LEU A 323 -19.85 3.47 5.99
N VAL A 324 -19.33 3.40 4.76
CA VAL A 324 -19.99 3.96 3.58
C VAL A 324 -21.39 3.38 3.37
N ILE A 325 -21.60 2.13 3.71
CA ILE A 325 -22.88 1.45 3.57
C ILE A 325 -23.96 2.09 4.47
N PRO A 326 -23.81 2.15 5.80
CA PRO A 326 -24.79 2.78 6.64
C PRO A 326 -24.84 4.32 6.47
N GLU A 327 -23.77 4.96 6.02
CA GLU A 327 -23.77 6.41 5.76
C GLU A 327 -24.57 6.79 4.52
N LEU A 328 -24.47 6.01 3.43
CA LEU A 328 -25.36 6.17 2.28
C LEU A 328 -26.83 5.98 2.67
N MET A 329 -27.13 4.94 3.47
CA MET A 329 -28.47 4.72 4.00
C MET A 329 -28.97 5.92 4.81
N ARG A 330 -28.12 6.46 5.69
CA ARG A 330 -28.46 7.64 6.49
C ARG A 330 -28.83 8.84 5.61
N ILE A 331 -28.00 9.16 4.65
CA ILE A 331 -28.24 10.32 3.77
C ILE A 331 -29.49 10.10 2.92
N PHE A 332 -29.66 8.90 2.35
CA PHE A 332 -30.85 8.63 1.51
C PHE A 332 -32.16 8.64 2.31
N MET A 333 -32.15 8.13 3.53
CA MET A 333 -33.35 8.11 4.36
C MET A 333 -33.59 9.43 5.09
N ASP A 334 -32.59 9.92 5.82
CA ASP A 334 -32.78 11.04 6.75
C ASP A 334 -32.75 12.40 6.03
N GLU A 335 -31.97 12.55 4.97
CA GLU A 335 -31.82 13.81 4.23
C GLU A 335 -32.65 13.84 2.93
N ALA A 336 -32.70 12.72 2.18
CA ALA A 336 -33.43 12.65 0.94
C ALA A 336 -34.86 12.06 1.07
N GLY A 337 -35.27 11.61 2.25
CA GLY A 337 -36.63 11.13 2.54
C GLY A 337 -37.02 9.82 1.87
N MET A 338 -36.05 8.99 1.45
CA MET A 338 -36.32 7.67 0.87
C MET A 338 -36.78 6.70 1.96
N ASN A 339 -37.61 5.73 1.56
CA ASN A 339 -37.87 4.59 2.42
C ASN A 339 -36.67 3.64 2.46
N TRP A 340 -36.67 2.69 3.40
CA TRP A 340 -35.56 1.75 3.61
C TRP A 340 -35.22 0.93 2.36
N ASP A 341 -36.24 0.40 1.68
CA ASP A 341 -36.03 -0.55 0.59
C ASP A 341 -35.48 0.16 -0.66
N GLU A 342 -35.92 1.39 -0.94
CA GLU A 342 -35.35 2.25 -1.98
C GLU A 342 -33.89 2.62 -1.67
N ALA A 343 -33.61 3.05 -0.47
CA ALA A 343 -32.25 3.41 -0.04
C ALA A 343 -31.30 2.20 -0.07
N TRP A 344 -31.78 1.02 0.34
CA TRP A 344 -31.00 -0.20 0.34
C TRP A 344 -30.69 -0.70 -1.08
N ASP A 345 -31.68 -0.70 -1.98
CA ASP A 345 -31.47 -1.08 -3.40
C ASP A 345 -30.35 -0.22 -4.03
N ILE A 346 -30.40 1.08 -3.87
CA ILE A 346 -29.40 1.99 -4.41
C ILE A 346 -28.04 1.75 -3.74
N THR A 347 -27.99 1.66 -2.40
CA THR A 347 -26.75 1.47 -1.66
C THR A 347 -26.06 0.17 -2.03
N SER A 348 -26.78 -0.94 -2.03
CA SER A 348 -26.22 -2.27 -2.30
C SER A 348 -25.76 -2.48 -3.75
N ARG A 349 -26.22 -1.62 -4.65
CA ARG A 349 -25.77 -1.59 -6.07
C ARG A 349 -24.68 -0.55 -6.34
N SER A 350 -24.29 0.22 -5.33
CA SER A 350 -23.30 1.29 -5.48
C SER A 350 -21.94 0.95 -4.87
N VAL A 351 -21.86 -0.01 -3.93
CA VAL A 351 -20.64 -0.29 -3.16
C VAL A 351 -20.03 -1.62 -3.56
N ALA A 352 -18.75 -1.64 -3.90
CA ALA A 352 -17.97 -2.85 -4.16
C ALA A 352 -16.84 -3.00 -3.13
N TYR A 353 -16.60 -4.22 -2.64
CA TYR A 353 -15.66 -4.51 -1.57
C TYR A 353 -14.50 -5.37 -2.04
N THR A 354 -13.27 -4.89 -1.84
CA THR A 354 -12.04 -5.68 -1.96
C THR A 354 -11.55 -6.09 -0.58
N ASN A 355 -11.42 -7.39 -0.34
CA ASN A 355 -10.79 -7.92 0.87
C ASN A 355 -9.28 -8.09 0.65
N HIS A 356 -8.47 -7.71 1.65
CA HIS A 356 -7.02 -7.86 1.64
C HIS A 356 -6.48 -8.81 2.72
N THR A 357 -7.35 -9.54 3.40
CA THR A 357 -7.01 -10.34 4.58
C THR A 357 -7.36 -11.80 4.37
N VAL A 358 -6.42 -12.71 4.62
CA VAL A 358 -6.64 -14.18 4.60
C VAL A 358 -6.91 -14.78 5.98
N LEU A 359 -6.68 -13.99 7.04
CA LEU A 359 -6.83 -14.43 8.43
C LEU A 359 -8.19 -14.01 8.96
N SER A 360 -9.08 -14.95 9.24
CA SER A 360 -10.41 -14.66 9.81
C SER A 360 -10.31 -13.90 11.15
N GLU A 361 -9.29 -14.20 11.95
CA GLU A 361 -9.00 -13.52 13.21
C GLU A 361 -8.50 -12.09 13.06
N ALA A 362 -7.98 -11.72 11.90
CA ALA A 362 -7.50 -10.37 11.59
C ALA A 362 -8.56 -9.49 10.91
N LEU A 363 -9.77 -10.02 10.66
CA LEU A 363 -10.89 -9.23 10.16
C LEU A 363 -11.32 -8.19 11.18
N GLU A 364 -11.51 -6.96 10.71
CA GLU A 364 -11.80 -5.81 11.56
C GLU A 364 -13.11 -5.95 12.33
N ARG A 365 -13.05 -5.68 13.64
CA ARG A 365 -14.17 -5.69 14.56
C ARG A 365 -14.12 -4.47 15.46
N TRP A 366 -15.28 -3.91 15.74
CA TRP A 366 -15.41 -2.78 16.67
C TRP A 366 -16.29 -3.16 17.84
N PRO A 367 -15.91 -2.75 19.08
CA PRO A 367 -16.82 -2.87 20.22
C PRO A 367 -18.15 -2.15 19.93
N GLN A 368 -19.26 -2.84 20.10
CA GLN A 368 -20.61 -2.29 19.89
C GLN A 368 -20.80 -0.97 20.62
N GLN A 369 -20.43 -0.92 21.90
CA GLN A 369 -20.59 0.29 22.73
C GLN A 369 -19.82 1.48 22.18
N LEU A 370 -18.65 1.26 21.57
CA LEU A 370 -17.88 2.33 20.95
C LEU A 370 -18.60 2.92 19.74
N VAL A 371 -19.13 2.05 18.86
CA VAL A 371 -19.89 2.48 17.68
C VAL A 371 -21.17 3.21 18.09
N GLU A 372 -21.91 2.66 19.05
CA GLU A 372 -23.15 3.25 19.59
C GLU A 372 -22.90 4.64 20.18
N THR A 373 -21.83 4.80 20.96
CA THR A 373 -21.51 6.07 21.62
C THR A 373 -21.02 7.13 20.64
N LEU A 374 -20.15 6.75 19.71
CA LEU A 374 -19.57 7.70 18.77
C LEU A 374 -20.48 8.03 17.57
N LEU A 375 -21.29 7.06 17.14
CA LEU A 375 -22.04 7.12 15.88
C LEU A 375 -23.49 6.65 16.11
N PRO A 376 -24.29 7.29 16.99
CA PRO A 376 -25.55 6.73 17.43
C PRO A 376 -26.55 6.48 16.29
N ARG A 377 -26.63 7.36 15.27
CA ARG A 377 -27.54 7.15 14.13
C ARG A 377 -27.04 6.05 13.18
N VAL A 378 -25.77 6.05 12.89
CA VAL A 378 -25.13 4.99 12.09
C VAL A 378 -25.30 3.63 12.76
N TRP A 379 -25.18 3.58 14.09
CA TRP A 379 -25.44 2.38 14.89
C TRP A 379 -26.85 1.83 14.71
N GLN A 380 -27.89 2.69 14.81
CA GLN A 380 -29.28 2.24 14.55
C GLN A 380 -29.44 1.62 13.16
N ILE A 381 -28.81 2.22 12.17
CA ILE A 381 -28.85 1.71 10.78
C ILE A 381 -28.12 0.35 10.69
N ILE A 382 -26.95 0.23 11.31
CA ILE A 382 -26.21 -1.04 11.35
C ILE A 382 -27.05 -2.15 12.02
N GLN A 383 -27.74 -1.83 13.10
CA GLN A 383 -28.62 -2.79 13.78
C GLN A 383 -29.74 -3.30 12.86
N GLU A 384 -30.38 -2.41 12.09
CA GLU A 384 -31.44 -2.82 11.17
C GLU A 384 -30.89 -3.58 9.98
N ILE A 385 -29.72 -3.21 9.44
CA ILE A 385 -29.03 -4.00 8.40
C ILE A 385 -28.72 -5.40 8.97
N ALA A 386 -28.19 -5.47 10.19
CA ALA A 386 -27.82 -6.73 10.84
C ALA A 386 -29.05 -7.63 11.05
N ARG A 387 -30.18 -7.06 11.49
CA ARG A 387 -31.44 -7.79 11.70
C ARG A 387 -31.95 -8.41 10.39
N ARG A 388 -32.02 -7.59 9.32
CA ARG A 388 -32.48 -8.05 8.01
C ARG A 388 -31.54 -9.10 7.39
N TRP A 389 -30.23 -8.89 7.55
CA TRP A 389 -29.23 -9.86 7.12
C TRP A 389 -29.36 -11.19 7.86
N GLN A 390 -29.54 -11.13 9.16
CA GLN A 390 -29.74 -12.31 10.00
C GLN A 390 -30.98 -13.10 9.56
N GLU A 391 -32.12 -12.43 9.37
CA GLU A 391 -33.35 -13.07 8.85
C GLU A 391 -33.11 -13.78 7.51
N LYS A 392 -32.36 -13.15 6.60
CA LYS A 392 -32.01 -13.73 5.30
C LYS A 392 -31.15 -15.01 5.48
N VAL A 393 -30.16 -14.97 6.36
CA VAL A 393 -29.27 -16.10 6.66
C VAL A 393 -30.04 -17.24 7.31
N GLU A 394 -30.89 -16.95 8.31
CA GLU A 394 -31.71 -17.94 9.01
C GLU A 394 -32.69 -18.65 8.04
N ASN A 395 -33.31 -17.88 7.16
CA ASN A 395 -34.22 -18.42 6.16
C ASN A 395 -33.53 -19.31 5.12
N PHE A 396 -32.24 -19.10 4.86
CA PHE A 396 -31.48 -19.87 3.89
C PHE A 396 -30.85 -21.12 4.50
N PHE A 397 -30.22 -21.01 5.66
CA PHE A 397 -29.44 -22.10 6.25
C PHE A 397 -30.20 -22.92 7.30
N HIS A 398 -31.12 -22.34 8.05
CA HIS A 398 -31.80 -22.94 9.20
C HIS A 398 -30.83 -23.54 10.24
N ASP A 399 -29.64 -22.92 10.39
CA ASP A 399 -28.54 -23.33 11.28
C ASP A 399 -28.05 -22.15 12.14
N PRO A 400 -28.32 -22.17 13.46
CA PRO A 400 -27.87 -21.11 14.35
C PRO A 400 -26.36 -20.86 14.36
N SER A 401 -25.54 -21.90 14.15
CA SER A 401 -24.09 -21.79 14.13
C SER A 401 -23.58 -21.03 12.88
N VAL A 402 -24.28 -21.14 11.76
CA VAL A 402 -24.03 -20.38 10.54
C VAL A 402 -24.49 -18.94 10.73
N THR A 403 -25.66 -18.75 11.32
CA THR A 403 -26.18 -17.41 11.65
C THR A 403 -25.20 -16.63 12.51
N GLU A 404 -24.65 -17.23 13.57
CA GLU A 404 -23.61 -16.63 14.39
C GLU A 404 -22.38 -16.21 13.59
N LYS A 405 -21.87 -17.08 12.73
CA LYS A 405 -20.67 -16.81 11.91
C LYS A 405 -20.87 -15.67 10.91
N MET A 406 -22.08 -15.58 10.35
CA MET A 406 -22.42 -14.56 9.35
C MET A 406 -22.99 -13.27 9.95
N ALA A 407 -23.29 -13.24 11.25
CA ALA A 407 -23.84 -12.07 11.91
C ALA A 407 -22.92 -10.84 11.79
N ILE A 408 -23.52 -9.69 11.48
CA ILE A 408 -22.83 -8.38 11.46
C ILE A 408 -22.59 -7.89 12.90
N VAL A 409 -23.59 -8.06 13.77
CA VAL A 409 -23.47 -7.73 15.19
C VAL A 409 -23.62 -9.02 15.99
N TRP A 410 -22.61 -9.35 16.79
CA TRP A 410 -22.61 -10.54 17.63
C TRP A 410 -21.60 -10.43 18.76
N GLY A 411 -21.97 -10.92 19.96
CA GLY A 411 -21.07 -10.98 21.11
C GLY A 411 -20.54 -9.62 21.58
N GLY A 412 -21.28 -8.54 21.34
CA GLY A 412 -20.88 -7.18 21.71
C GLY A 412 -19.92 -6.55 20.70
N GLU A 413 -19.75 -7.12 19.52
CA GLU A 413 -18.88 -6.62 18.45
C GLU A 413 -19.64 -6.37 17.14
N VAL A 414 -19.18 -5.39 16.36
CA VAL A 414 -19.58 -5.15 14.97
C VAL A 414 -18.51 -5.71 14.06
N ARG A 415 -18.88 -6.65 13.18
CA ARG A 415 -17.98 -7.34 12.25
C ARG A 415 -18.04 -6.66 10.88
N MET A 416 -17.05 -5.87 10.60
CA MET A 416 -17.06 -4.98 9.43
C MET A 416 -17.03 -5.74 8.09
N ALA A 417 -16.31 -6.85 7.99
CA ALA A 417 -16.29 -7.66 6.78
C ALA A 417 -17.68 -8.24 6.45
N ASN A 418 -18.44 -8.69 7.45
CA ASN A 418 -19.80 -9.18 7.24
C ASN A 418 -20.75 -8.06 6.78
N LEU A 419 -20.55 -6.84 7.28
CA LEU A 419 -21.28 -5.65 6.80
C LEU A 419 -20.97 -5.38 5.32
N CYS A 420 -19.70 -5.45 4.93
CA CYS A 420 -19.27 -5.28 3.53
C CYS A 420 -19.86 -6.33 2.60
N VAL A 421 -19.88 -7.59 3.02
CA VAL A 421 -20.48 -8.70 2.24
C VAL A 421 -21.99 -8.52 2.10
N ALA A 422 -22.68 -8.13 3.18
CA ALA A 422 -24.12 -7.91 3.15
C ALA A 422 -24.53 -6.75 2.23
N GLY A 423 -23.83 -5.62 2.32
CA GLY A 423 -24.16 -4.38 1.62
C GLY A 423 -23.44 -4.14 0.30
N GLY A 424 -22.49 -4.99 -0.07
CA GLY A 424 -21.73 -4.84 -1.32
C GLY A 424 -22.36 -5.57 -2.51
N LEU A 425 -22.21 -4.98 -3.70
CA LEU A 425 -22.56 -5.59 -4.97
C LEU A 425 -21.59 -6.71 -5.37
N SER A 426 -20.33 -6.58 -4.96
CA SER A 426 -19.23 -7.51 -5.27
C SER A 426 -18.26 -7.60 -4.11
N VAL A 427 -17.66 -8.77 -3.94
CA VAL A 427 -16.57 -9.07 -3.01
C VAL A 427 -15.45 -9.71 -3.81
N ASN A 428 -14.31 -9.07 -3.92
CA ASN A 428 -13.17 -9.67 -4.61
C ASN A 428 -11.98 -9.91 -3.69
N GLY A 429 -11.28 -11.01 -3.99
CA GLY A 429 -9.93 -11.25 -3.50
C GLY A 429 -8.88 -10.60 -4.42
N VAL A 430 -7.62 -10.66 -4.02
CA VAL A 430 -6.51 -9.94 -4.66
C VAL A 430 -5.42 -10.84 -5.25
N SER A 431 -5.67 -12.14 -5.25
CA SER A 431 -4.95 -13.19 -5.99
C SER A 431 -5.85 -14.41 -6.15
N GLY A 432 -5.53 -15.31 -7.08
CA GLY A 432 -6.30 -16.54 -7.30
C GLY A 432 -6.40 -17.37 -6.03
N LEU A 433 -5.26 -17.63 -5.36
CA LEU A 433 -5.23 -18.37 -4.10
C LEU A 433 -6.06 -17.69 -3.01
N HIS A 434 -5.92 -16.37 -2.85
CA HIS A 434 -6.70 -15.60 -1.86
C HIS A 434 -8.20 -15.73 -2.11
N SER A 435 -8.63 -15.55 -3.36
CA SER A 435 -10.04 -15.64 -3.72
C SER A 435 -10.63 -17.02 -3.43
N GLU A 436 -9.86 -18.08 -3.64
CA GLU A 436 -10.28 -19.43 -3.27
C GLU A 436 -10.35 -19.63 -1.74
N ILE A 437 -9.43 -19.05 -0.98
CA ILE A 437 -9.48 -19.06 0.50
C ILE A 437 -10.73 -18.32 0.99
N LEU A 438 -11.07 -17.16 0.38
CA LEU A 438 -12.29 -16.44 0.73
C LEU A 438 -13.54 -17.29 0.52
N LYS A 439 -13.64 -17.99 -0.62
CA LYS A 439 -14.79 -18.85 -0.97
C LYS A 439 -14.89 -20.12 -0.12
N LYS A 440 -13.75 -20.74 0.22
CA LYS A 440 -13.72 -22.06 0.87
C LYS A 440 -13.64 -21.97 2.39
N ASP A 441 -13.13 -20.86 2.94
CA ASP A 441 -12.86 -20.70 4.37
C ASP A 441 -13.49 -19.41 4.93
N VAL A 442 -12.92 -18.22 4.65
CA VAL A 442 -13.25 -16.97 5.31
C VAL A 442 -14.74 -16.60 5.18
N PHE A 443 -15.28 -16.64 3.96
CA PHE A 443 -16.67 -16.32 3.63
C PHE A 443 -17.44 -17.51 3.04
N LYS A 444 -17.06 -18.72 3.42
CA LYS A 444 -17.66 -19.97 2.90
C LYS A 444 -19.17 -19.94 2.88
N ASN A 445 -19.79 -19.53 3.97
CA ASN A 445 -21.24 -19.50 4.09
C ASN A 445 -21.86 -18.39 3.23
N SER A 446 -21.26 -17.23 3.19
CA SER A 446 -21.71 -16.13 2.33
C SER A 446 -21.58 -16.48 0.86
N TYR A 447 -20.49 -17.15 0.47
CA TYR A 447 -20.32 -17.68 -0.88
C TYR A 447 -21.39 -18.73 -1.24
N ALA A 448 -21.74 -19.62 -0.31
CA ALA A 448 -22.80 -20.60 -0.53
C ALA A 448 -24.18 -19.95 -0.76
N MET A 449 -24.44 -18.82 -0.10
CA MET A 449 -25.71 -18.09 -0.20
C MET A 449 -25.75 -17.14 -1.43
N GLU A 450 -24.65 -16.44 -1.72
CA GLU A 450 -24.56 -15.42 -2.77
C GLU A 450 -23.28 -15.57 -3.62
N PRO A 451 -23.11 -16.71 -4.34
CA PRO A 451 -21.86 -17.01 -5.06
C PRO A 451 -21.51 -15.98 -6.15
N TRP A 452 -22.52 -15.33 -6.73
CA TRP A 452 -22.34 -14.33 -7.79
C TRP A 452 -21.60 -13.05 -7.35
N LYS A 453 -21.53 -12.77 -6.05
CA LYS A 453 -20.81 -11.63 -5.51
C LYS A 453 -19.29 -11.84 -5.48
N PHE A 454 -18.83 -13.10 -5.45
CA PHE A 454 -17.42 -13.41 -5.19
C PHE A 454 -16.62 -13.57 -6.48
N THR A 455 -15.63 -12.73 -6.65
CA THR A 455 -14.75 -12.71 -7.81
C THR A 455 -13.28 -12.57 -7.42
N ASN A 456 -12.40 -12.57 -8.41
CA ASN A 456 -10.98 -12.32 -8.25
C ASN A 456 -10.55 -11.18 -9.17
N VAL A 457 -9.75 -10.27 -8.63
CA VAL A 457 -8.91 -9.39 -9.42
C VAL A 457 -7.52 -9.45 -8.82
N THR A 458 -6.61 -10.15 -9.47
CA THR A 458 -5.21 -10.24 -9.02
C THR A 458 -4.60 -8.85 -9.04
N ASN A 459 -3.91 -8.47 -7.96
CA ASN A 459 -3.24 -7.19 -7.85
C ASN A 459 -2.29 -6.92 -9.02
N GLY A 460 -1.98 -5.67 -9.22
CA GLY A 460 -1.00 -5.21 -10.20
C GLY A 460 -0.22 -4.00 -9.70
N ILE A 461 0.81 -3.64 -10.44
CA ILE A 461 1.70 -2.51 -10.16
C ILE A 461 1.75 -1.56 -11.35
N ASP A 462 2.00 -0.29 -11.08
CA ASP A 462 2.30 0.71 -12.12
C ASP A 462 3.66 0.40 -12.76
N HIS A 463 3.63 -0.28 -13.90
CA HIS A 463 4.84 -0.70 -14.61
C HIS A 463 5.61 0.47 -15.21
N ARG A 464 4.97 1.61 -15.46
CA ARG A 464 5.63 2.83 -15.90
C ARG A 464 6.58 3.33 -14.81
N ARG A 465 6.09 3.48 -13.56
CA ARG A 465 6.93 3.84 -12.42
C ARG A 465 7.96 2.75 -12.11
N TRP A 466 7.48 1.51 -11.90
CA TRP A 466 8.29 0.43 -11.33
C TRP A 466 9.23 -0.27 -12.31
N LEU A 467 9.19 0.06 -13.61
CA LEU A 467 10.18 -0.38 -14.62
C LEU A 467 10.78 0.81 -15.34
N SER A 468 10.00 1.50 -16.17
CA SER A 468 10.54 2.50 -17.11
C SER A 468 11.15 3.70 -16.39
N GLU A 469 10.47 4.28 -15.43
CA GLU A 469 10.88 5.48 -14.72
C GLU A 469 12.10 5.24 -13.82
N ILE A 470 12.09 4.15 -13.05
CA ILE A 470 13.14 3.87 -12.07
C ILE A 470 14.34 3.11 -12.63
N ASN A 471 14.20 2.47 -13.80
CA ASN A 471 15.24 1.63 -14.40
C ASN A 471 15.44 1.96 -15.89
N PRO A 472 15.93 3.17 -16.20
CA PRO A 472 16.07 3.63 -17.59
C PRO A 472 17.02 2.77 -18.43
N GLY A 473 17.97 2.07 -17.83
CA GLY A 473 18.83 1.10 -18.54
C GLY A 473 18.03 -0.10 -19.03
N LEU A 474 17.17 -0.66 -18.18
CA LEU A 474 16.27 -1.76 -18.53
C LEU A 474 15.18 -1.29 -19.50
N ASP A 475 14.61 -0.09 -19.29
CA ASP A 475 13.64 0.50 -20.23
C ASP A 475 14.23 0.58 -21.65
N GLY A 476 15.49 1.05 -21.78
CA GLY A 476 16.18 1.09 -23.07
C GLY A 476 16.37 -0.29 -23.72
N LEU A 477 16.71 -1.31 -22.92
CA LEU A 477 16.80 -2.68 -23.42
C LEU A 477 15.43 -3.21 -23.87
N VAL A 478 14.39 -2.97 -23.06
CA VAL A 478 13.01 -3.39 -23.39
C VAL A 478 12.53 -2.75 -24.69
N ARG A 479 12.73 -1.45 -24.86
CA ARG A 479 12.36 -0.72 -26.10
C ARG A 479 13.05 -1.27 -27.32
N ASP A 480 14.35 -1.57 -27.22
CA ASP A 480 15.12 -2.15 -28.32
C ASP A 480 14.57 -3.53 -28.72
N LEU A 481 14.28 -4.41 -27.74
CA LEU A 481 13.85 -5.78 -27.99
C LEU A 481 12.35 -5.87 -28.36
N ALA A 482 11.51 -5.07 -27.75
CA ALA A 482 10.06 -5.06 -28.03
C ALA A 482 9.70 -4.27 -29.30
N GLY A 483 10.65 -3.48 -29.84
CA GLY A 483 10.45 -2.65 -31.02
C GLY A 483 9.76 -1.32 -30.75
N GLY A 484 9.97 -0.74 -29.58
CA GLY A 484 9.43 0.57 -29.18
C GLY A 484 8.87 0.58 -27.77
N ASP A 485 8.06 1.57 -27.49
CA ASP A 485 7.48 1.87 -26.17
C ASP A 485 6.04 1.37 -25.96
N ASP A 486 5.54 0.57 -26.89
CA ASP A 486 4.18 -0.01 -26.86
C ASP A 486 3.85 -0.69 -25.51
N TYR A 487 4.85 -1.28 -24.85
CA TYR A 487 4.66 -1.95 -23.57
C TYR A 487 4.21 -1.01 -22.44
N LEU A 488 4.38 0.30 -22.60
CA LEU A 488 3.93 1.29 -21.59
C LEU A 488 2.40 1.44 -21.54
N LEU A 489 1.72 1.12 -22.65
CA LEU A 489 0.26 1.06 -22.73
C LEU A 489 -0.26 -0.39 -22.84
N HIS A 490 0.55 -1.27 -23.42
CA HIS A 490 0.20 -2.68 -23.61
C HIS A 490 1.27 -3.58 -22.97
N PRO A 491 1.30 -3.73 -21.64
CA PRO A 491 2.38 -4.41 -20.93
C PRO A 491 2.60 -5.87 -21.34
N GLN A 492 1.62 -6.50 -22.00
CA GLN A 492 1.76 -7.83 -22.59
C GLN A 492 2.85 -7.89 -23.69
N ALA A 493 3.21 -6.74 -24.27
CA ALA A 493 4.30 -6.63 -25.23
C ALA A 493 5.67 -7.01 -24.64
N LEU A 494 5.84 -6.99 -23.30
CA LEU A 494 7.03 -7.49 -22.62
C LEU A 494 7.33 -8.96 -22.98
N LYS A 495 6.30 -9.76 -23.28
CA LYS A 495 6.48 -11.17 -23.68
C LYS A 495 7.35 -11.36 -24.92
N LYS A 496 7.49 -10.33 -25.76
CA LYS A 496 8.40 -10.36 -26.92
C LYS A 496 9.86 -10.62 -26.52
N LEU A 497 10.24 -10.30 -25.28
CA LEU A 497 11.59 -10.49 -24.78
C LEU A 497 11.95 -11.99 -24.65
N ASP A 498 10.97 -12.89 -24.48
CA ASP A 498 11.21 -14.33 -24.42
C ASP A 498 11.98 -14.85 -25.65
N ALA A 499 11.82 -14.22 -26.82
CA ALA A 499 12.51 -14.61 -28.03
C ALA A 499 14.04 -14.39 -27.97
N TYR A 500 14.52 -13.62 -27.01
CA TYR A 500 15.94 -13.28 -26.85
C TYR A 500 16.58 -13.96 -25.61
N ALA A 501 15.89 -14.90 -24.98
CA ALA A 501 16.34 -15.52 -23.75
C ALA A 501 17.66 -16.32 -23.90
N ASP A 502 17.95 -16.76 -25.10
CA ASP A 502 19.20 -17.47 -25.42
C ASP A 502 20.21 -16.60 -26.19
N ASP A 503 19.96 -15.30 -26.36
CA ASP A 503 20.88 -14.39 -27.04
C ASP A 503 21.96 -13.90 -26.05
N ALA A 504 23.18 -14.39 -26.21
CA ALA A 504 24.30 -14.08 -25.33
C ALA A 504 24.61 -12.56 -25.23
N ALA A 505 24.39 -11.79 -26.33
CA ALA A 505 24.62 -10.35 -26.32
C ALA A 505 23.57 -9.61 -25.49
N VAL A 506 22.31 -10.05 -25.58
CA VAL A 506 21.20 -9.53 -24.77
C VAL A 506 21.42 -9.85 -23.29
N LEU A 507 21.75 -11.11 -22.98
CA LEU A 507 22.00 -11.55 -21.60
C LEU A 507 23.18 -10.79 -20.96
N LYS A 508 24.24 -10.56 -21.72
CA LYS A 508 25.38 -9.74 -21.27
C LYS A 508 24.96 -8.28 -21.01
N ARG A 509 24.17 -7.68 -21.90
CA ARG A 509 23.67 -6.32 -21.71
C ARG A 509 22.77 -6.21 -20.47
N LEU A 510 21.94 -7.21 -20.21
CA LEU A 510 21.12 -7.29 -19.01
C LEU A 510 21.97 -7.34 -17.73
N ASP A 511 23.03 -8.15 -17.75
CA ASP A 511 24.00 -8.25 -16.64
C ASP A 511 24.70 -6.89 -16.36
N GLU A 512 25.16 -6.21 -17.41
CA GLU A 512 25.77 -4.88 -17.31
C GLU A 512 24.81 -3.84 -16.73
N ILE A 513 23.54 -3.83 -17.15
CA ILE A 513 22.50 -2.95 -16.60
C ILE A 513 22.30 -3.23 -15.11
N LYS A 514 22.18 -4.49 -14.70
CA LYS A 514 22.04 -4.87 -13.31
C LYS A 514 23.23 -4.39 -12.47
N TRP A 515 24.44 -4.63 -12.96
CA TRP A 515 25.66 -4.19 -12.26
C TRP A 515 25.72 -2.66 -12.10
N GLN A 516 25.37 -1.91 -13.14
CA GLN A 516 25.28 -0.43 -13.06
C GLN A 516 24.27 0.03 -12.03
N ASN A 517 23.10 -0.60 -11.95
CA ASN A 517 22.10 -0.30 -10.95
C ASN A 517 22.59 -0.58 -9.53
N LYS A 518 23.35 -1.68 -9.34
CA LYS A 518 24.00 -2.01 -8.05
C LYS A 518 25.03 -0.95 -7.64
N VAL A 519 25.85 -0.47 -8.59
CA VAL A 519 26.80 0.63 -8.34
C VAL A 519 26.07 1.92 -7.94
N LYS A 520 24.99 2.29 -8.63
CA LYS A 520 24.17 3.45 -8.28
C LYS A 520 23.55 3.32 -6.89
N PHE A 521 23.02 2.16 -6.57
CA PHE A 521 22.44 1.91 -5.24
C PHE A 521 23.50 1.92 -4.15
N ALA A 522 24.69 1.36 -4.38
CA ALA A 522 25.80 1.41 -3.43
C ALA A 522 26.25 2.85 -3.14
N ASP A 523 26.32 3.71 -4.17
CA ASP A 523 26.63 5.14 -3.98
C ASP A 523 25.53 5.85 -3.20
N TYR A 524 24.26 5.59 -3.52
CA TYR A 524 23.11 6.10 -2.77
C TYR A 524 23.16 5.67 -1.29
N ALA A 525 23.40 4.38 -1.02
CA ALA A 525 23.48 3.85 0.35
C ALA A 525 24.61 4.51 1.15
N ARG A 526 25.76 4.73 0.51
CA ARG A 526 26.91 5.42 1.12
C ARG A 526 26.58 6.88 1.46
N LYS A 527 25.93 7.61 0.55
CA LYS A 527 25.55 9.01 0.75
C LYS A 527 24.45 9.17 1.81
N ALA A 528 23.44 8.32 1.78
CA ALA A 528 22.26 8.45 2.64
C ALA A 528 22.46 7.94 4.07
N GLN A 529 23.27 6.89 4.27
CA GLN A 529 23.45 6.24 5.60
C GLN A 529 24.92 5.90 5.92
N GLY A 530 25.88 6.26 5.08
CA GLY A 530 27.29 5.91 5.30
C GLY A 530 27.60 4.42 5.12
N VAL A 531 26.67 3.64 4.52
CA VAL A 531 26.84 2.19 4.35
C VAL A 531 27.59 1.90 3.06
N THR A 532 28.70 1.14 3.18
CA THR A 532 29.46 0.67 2.01
C THR A 532 28.94 -0.69 1.59
N LEU A 533 28.53 -0.82 0.33
CA LEU A 533 28.09 -2.05 -0.31
C LEU A 533 29.07 -2.45 -1.41
N ASP A 534 29.34 -3.74 -1.58
CA ASP A 534 30.08 -4.27 -2.71
C ASP A 534 29.13 -4.61 -3.88
N PRO A 535 29.20 -3.89 -5.01
CA PRO A 535 28.35 -4.19 -6.16
C PRO A 535 28.58 -5.58 -6.78
N ASN A 536 29.68 -6.28 -6.45
CA ASN A 536 29.93 -7.62 -6.91
C ASN A 536 29.28 -8.71 -6.04
N ALA A 537 28.81 -8.34 -4.86
CA ALA A 537 28.06 -9.26 -3.98
C ALA A 537 26.66 -9.55 -4.54
N ILE A 538 26.10 -10.71 -4.24
CA ILE A 538 24.68 -10.97 -4.47
C ILE A 538 23.86 -10.02 -3.61
N PHE A 539 22.98 -9.22 -4.21
CA PHE A 539 22.03 -8.38 -3.47
C PHE A 539 20.74 -9.15 -3.23
N ASP A 540 20.65 -9.72 -2.04
CA ASP A 540 19.52 -10.48 -1.53
C ASP A 540 18.62 -9.61 -0.67
N VAL A 541 17.37 -9.42 -1.08
CA VAL A 541 16.54 -8.32 -0.60
C VAL A 541 15.24 -8.82 0.00
N GLN A 542 15.00 -8.42 1.25
CA GLN A 542 13.72 -8.58 1.92
C GLN A 542 13.23 -7.23 2.46
N VAL A 543 12.46 -6.51 1.65
CA VAL A 543 11.91 -5.19 1.98
C VAL A 543 10.40 -5.23 1.95
N LYS A 544 9.82 -5.18 3.12
CA LYS A 544 8.38 -5.24 3.37
C LYS A 544 8.09 -4.90 4.83
N ARG A 545 6.84 -4.51 5.15
CA ARG A 545 6.40 -4.33 6.53
C ARG A 545 6.84 -5.52 7.39
N LEU A 546 7.37 -5.27 8.59
CA LEU A 546 7.75 -6.35 9.47
C LEU A 546 6.52 -6.95 10.13
N HIS A 547 6.34 -8.24 9.88
CA HIS A 547 5.28 -9.04 10.48
C HIS A 547 5.75 -10.50 10.57
N GLU A 548 5.37 -11.21 11.63
CA GLU A 548 5.82 -12.59 11.87
C GLU A 548 5.45 -13.54 10.72
N TYR A 549 4.28 -13.40 10.07
CA TYR A 549 3.87 -14.26 8.95
C TYR A 549 4.70 -14.06 7.68
N LYS A 550 5.34 -12.89 7.50
CA LYS A 550 6.26 -12.61 6.38
C LYS A 550 7.62 -13.25 6.58
N ARG A 551 7.87 -13.74 7.76
CA ARG A 551 8.99 -14.61 8.17
C ARG A 551 10.38 -14.01 7.95
N GLN A 552 10.55 -12.69 8.19
CA GLN A 552 11.90 -12.11 8.24
C GLN A 552 12.79 -12.89 9.22
N LEU A 553 12.23 -13.41 10.31
CA LEU A 553 12.96 -14.24 11.26
C LEU A 553 13.50 -15.53 10.63
N LEU A 554 12.78 -16.16 9.68
CA LEU A 554 13.27 -17.33 8.93
C LEU A 554 14.52 -16.99 8.11
N ASN A 555 14.55 -15.84 7.45
CA ASN A 555 15.73 -15.34 6.76
C ASN A 555 16.88 -15.09 7.73
N VAL A 556 16.62 -14.50 8.88
CA VAL A 556 17.64 -14.30 9.94
C VAL A 556 18.22 -15.62 10.41
N LEU A 557 17.40 -16.66 10.62
CA LEU A 557 17.88 -18.00 10.99
C LEU A 557 18.81 -18.59 9.91
N HIS A 558 18.49 -18.40 8.63
CA HIS A 558 19.37 -18.79 7.55
C HIS A 558 20.70 -18.02 7.57
N ILE A 559 20.67 -16.71 7.78
CA ILE A 559 21.89 -15.89 7.87
C ILE A 559 22.76 -16.33 9.07
N ILE A 560 22.17 -16.62 10.23
CA ILE A 560 22.90 -17.17 11.38
C ILE A 560 23.58 -18.48 11.00
N THR A 561 22.89 -19.33 10.25
CA THR A 561 23.44 -20.60 9.77
C THR A 561 24.64 -20.38 8.84
N LEU A 562 24.54 -19.47 7.87
CA LEU A 562 25.69 -19.12 6.99
C LEU A 562 26.85 -18.54 7.79
N TYR A 563 26.56 -17.68 8.77
CA TYR A 563 27.59 -17.13 9.66
C TYR A 563 28.31 -18.21 10.44
N GLN A 564 27.58 -19.19 10.97
CA GLN A 564 28.16 -20.32 11.69
C GLN A 564 29.01 -21.22 10.76
N GLN A 565 28.57 -21.42 9.52
CA GLN A 565 29.34 -22.16 8.52
C GLN A 565 30.65 -21.45 8.17
N LEU A 566 30.62 -20.10 8.02
CA LEU A 566 31.83 -19.30 7.79
C LEU A 566 32.81 -19.35 8.99
N GLN A 567 32.29 -19.52 10.21
CA GLN A 567 33.10 -19.71 11.38
C GLN A 567 33.84 -21.06 11.38
N ASP A 568 33.16 -22.10 10.82
CA ASP A 568 33.73 -23.45 10.72
C ASP A 568 34.66 -23.59 9.51
N ASP A 569 34.22 -23.08 8.34
CA ASP A 569 34.99 -23.06 7.09
C ASP A 569 34.91 -21.68 6.43
N PRO A 570 35.95 -20.84 6.53
CA PRO A 570 35.95 -19.53 5.89
C PRO A 570 35.83 -19.56 4.36
N ASN A 571 35.93 -20.70 3.71
CA ASN A 571 35.84 -20.84 2.24
C ASN A 571 34.49 -21.37 1.77
N CYS A 572 33.53 -21.59 2.66
CA CYS A 572 32.21 -22.11 2.31
C CYS A 572 31.38 -21.15 1.44
N ILE A 573 31.65 -19.85 1.46
CA ILE A 573 31.06 -18.85 0.57
C ILE A 573 32.07 -18.46 -0.51
N THR A 574 31.75 -18.75 -1.75
CA THR A 574 32.61 -18.49 -2.92
C THR A 574 32.33 -17.11 -3.54
N ARG A 575 31.09 -16.66 -3.46
CA ARG A 575 30.62 -15.36 -3.96
C ARG A 575 30.17 -14.45 -2.80
N PRO A 576 30.63 -13.19 -2.74
CA PRO A 576 30.12 -12.27 -1.73
C PRO A 576 28.59 -12.19 -1.71
N HIS A 577 27.98 -12.15 -0.54
CA HIS A 577 26.55 -12.11 -0.34
C HIS A 577 26.17 -10.98 0.61
N THR A 578 25.28 -10.11 0.19
CA THR A 578 24.75 -8.99 0.98
C THR A 578 23.27 -9.13 1.15
N PHE A 579 22.82 -9.38 2.39
CA PHE A 579 21.41 -9.39 2.76
C PHE A 579 20.96 -7.98 3.10
N LEU A 580 19.94 -7.50 2.36
CA LEU A 580 19.41 -6.16 2.49
C LEU A 580 17.98 -6.23 3.06
N PHE A 581 17.81 -5.73 4.28
CA PHE A 581 16.53 -5.61 4.94
C PHE A 581 16.03 -4.16 4.92
N GLY A 582 14.72 -3.99 4.83
CA GLY A 582 14.03 -2.73 5.04
C GLY A 582 12.62 -3.01 5.51
N ALA A 583 12.28 -2.55 6.71
CA ALA A 583 11.01 -2.89 7.34
C ALA A 583 10.64 -1.88 8.41
N LYS A 584 9.36 -1.45 8.42
CA LYS A 584 8.78 -0.75 9.56
C LYS A 584 7.91 -1.72 10.35
N ALA A 585 8.10 -1.75 11.67
CA ALA A 585 7.20 -2.45 12.59
C ALA A 585 6.12 -1.49 13.09
N ALA A 586 4.89 -1.98 13.28
CA ALA A 586 3.87 -1.18 13.97
C ALA A 586 4.37 -0.78 15.37
N PRO A 587 4.08 0.45 15.85
CA PRO A 587 4.65 0.95 17.11
C PRO A 587 4.41 0.05 18.32
N GLY A 588 3.22 -0.54 18.46
CA GLY A 588 2.86 -1.46 19.54
C GLY A 588 3.25 -2.93 19.31
N TYR A 589 3.89 -3.28 18.19
CA TYR A 589 4.24 -4.67 17.87
C TYR A 589 5.63 -5.04 18.40
N ALA A 590 5.69 -5.38 19.68
CA ALA A 590 6.94 -5.65 20.39
C ALA A 590 7.81 -6.74 19.74
N VAL A 591 7.23 -7.87 19.33
CA VAL A 591 7.95 -8.98 18.68
C VAL A 591 8.59 -8.52 17.36
N ALA A 592 7.86 -7.75 16.56
CA ALA A 592 8.37 -7.20 15.30
C ALA A 592 9.57 -6.26 15.56
N LYS A 593 9.48 -5.36 16.53
CA LYS A 593 10.61 -4.50 16.95
C LYS A 593 11.80 -5.31 17.44
N ARG A 594 11.53 -6.40 18.15
CA ARG A 594 12.56 -7.33 18.62
C ARG A 594 13.31 -8.00 17.47
N ILE A 595 12.60 -8.35 16.39
CA ILE A 595 13.22 -8.93 15.18
C ILE A 595 14.09 -7.87 14.47
N ILE A 596 13.67 -6.62 14.40
CA ILE A 596 14.50 -5.52 13.85
C ILE A 596 15.81 -5.40 14.66
N HIS A 597 15.71 -5.43 15.97
CA HIS A 597 16.89 -5.37 16.83
C HIS A 597 17.83 -6.56 16.58
N LEU A 598 17.29 -7.78 16.47
CA LEU A 598 18.07 -8.99 16.15
C LEU A 598 18.82 -8.86 14.82
N ILE A 599 18.18 -8.34 13.77
CA ILE A 599 18.82 -8.13 12.46
C ILE A 599 20.03 -7.19 12.62
N ASN A 600 19.88 -6.09 13.36
CA ASN A 600 20.95 -5.13 13.57
C ASN A 600 22.08 -5.69 14.45
N SER A 601 21.75 -6.46 15.50
CA SER A 601 22.75 -7.14 16.34
C SER A 601 23.57 -8.15 15.55
N LEU A 602 22.90 -8.94 14.72
CA LEU A 602 23.57 -9.90 13.82
C LEU A 602 24.45 -9.19 12.78
N ALA A 603 23.97 -8.08 12.23
CA ALA A 603 24.71 -7.26 11.28
C ALA A 603 26.00 -6.69 11.92
N ASP A 604 25.91 -6.21 13.15
CA ASP A 604 27.07 -5.71 13.91
C ASP A 604 28.08 -6.82 14.15
N ASP A 605 27.64 -8.00 14.59
CA ASP A 605 28.50 -9.15 14.86
C ASP A 605 29.25 -9.61 13.60
N ILE A 606 28.53 -9.79 12.49
CA ILE A 606 29.09 -10.16 11.18
C ILE A 606 30.11 -9.12 10.69
N SER A 607 29.82 -7.83 10.85
CA SER A 607 30.70 -6.75 10.37
C SER A 607 32.05 -6.70 11.09
N HIS A 608 32.10 -7.18 12.32
CA HIS A 608 33.32 -7.24 13.14
C HIS A 608 34.08 -8.55 13.04
N ASP A 609 33.48 -9.59 12.42
CA ASP A 609 34.18 -10.88 12.26
C ASP A 609 35.08 -10.86 10.99
N PRO A 610 36.41 -10.99 11.12
CA PRO A 610 37.32 -10.99 9.96
C PRO A 610 37.01 -12.08 8.91
N ARG A 611 36.39 -13.21 9.33
CA ARG A 611 36.04 -14.33 8.44
C ARG A 611 34.92 -13.94 7.47
N CYS A 612 34.07 -12.98 7.84
CA CYS A 612 32.97 -12.50 7.04
C CYS A 612 33.38 -11.41 6.04
N ARG A 613 34.55 -10.79 6.23
CA ARG A 613 35.01 -9.69 5.41
C ARG A 613 35.07 -10.04 3.93
N GLY A 614 34.32 -9.30 3.09
CA GLY A 614 34.24 -9.54 1.64
C GLY A 614 33.49 -10.81 1.26
N LYS A 615 32.75 -11.43 2.19
CA LYS A 615 31.98 -12.67 1.96
C LYS A 615 30.53 -12.58 2.38
N LEU A 616 30.26 -12.07 3.57
CA LEU A 616 28.91 -11.97 4.13
C LEU A 616 28.70 -10.60 4.74
N GLN A 617 27.63 -9.94 4.35
CA GLN A 617 27.20 -8.66 4.90
C GLN A 617 25.70 -8.67 5.14
N VAL A 618 25.26 -8.06 6.23
CA VAL A 618 23.85 -7.82 6.54
C VAL A 618 23.66 -6.32 6.75
N VAL A 619 22.65 -5.75 6.08
CA VAL A 619 22.37 -4.32 6.17
C VAL A 619 20.88 -4.12 6.39
N PHE A 620 20.52 -3.42 7.45
CA PHE A 620 19.17 -2.93 7.66
C PHE A 620 19.06 -1.49 7.14
N ARG A 621 18.21 -1.28 6.12
CA ARG A 621 17.93 0.04 5.56
C ARG A 621 16.80 0.69 6.34
N GLU A 622 17.12 1.71 7.13
CA GLU A 622 16.12 2.44 7.90
C GLU A 622 15.15 3.22 7.01
N ASN A 623 13.96 3.41 7.53
CA ASN A 623 12.91 4.22 6.91
C ASN A 623 12.53 3.76 5.49
N TYR A 624 12.28 2.45 5.32
CA TYR A 624 11.81 1.91 4.05
C TYR A 624 10.54 2.63 3.58
N ARG A 625 10.58 3.17 2.38
CA ARG A 625 9.53 3.95 1.74
C ARG A 625 9.63 3.84 0.22
N VAL A 626 8.70 4.46 -0.52
CA VAL A 626 8.65 4.37 -2.00
C VAL A 626 9.94 4.84 -2.63
N SER A 627 10.47 6.03 -2.26
CA SER A 627 11.70 6.55 -2.84
C SER A 627 12.92 5.65 -2.60
N LEU A 628 13.03 5.01 -1.43
CA LEU A 628 14.07 3.99 -1.20
C LEU A 628 13.86 2.75 -2.08
N ALA A 629 12.61 2.31 -2.22
CA ALA A 629 12.28 1.16 -3.09
C ALA A 629 12.64 1.42 -4.55
N GLU A 630 12.44 2.63 -5.04
CA GLU A 630 12.77 3.05 -6.41
C GLU A 630 14.28 2.92 -6.71
N HIS A 631 15.14 3.19 -5.73
CA HIS A 631 16.59 2.97 -5.87
C HIS A 631 16.99 1.49 -5.73
N LEU A 632 16.32 0.77 -4.83
CA LEU A 632 16.70 -0.60 -4.46
C LEU A 632 16.23 -1.65 -5.47
N MET A 633 14.99 -1.52 -5.97
CA MET A 633 14.36 -2.54 -6.84
C MET A 633 15.19 -2.83 -8.10
N PRO A 634 15.70 -1.83 -8.85
CA PRO A 634 16.56 -2.07 -10.01
C PRO A 634 17.88 -2.78 -9.68
N ALA A 635 18.41 -2.58 -8.47
CA ALA A 635 19.68 -3.14 -8.01
C ALA A 635 19.56 -4.57 -7.45
N SER A 636 18.35 -5.01 -7.16
CA SER A 636 18.10 -6.29 -6.49
C SER A 636 18.29 -7.48 -7.44
N GLU A 637 18.88 -8.56 -6.94
CA GLU A 637 19.07 -9.80 -7.68
C GLU A 637 18.20 -10.93 -7.14
N VAL A 638 18.00 -10.97 -5.84
CA VAL A 638 17.14 -11.95 -5.15
C VAL A 638 16.01 -11.23 -4.40
N SER A 639 14.82 -11.75 -4.57
CA SER A 639 13.59 -11.25 -3.95
C SER A 639 13.06 -12.29 -2.95
N GLN A 640 13.09 -11.95 -1.67
CA GLN A 640 12.59 -12.82 -0.60
C GLN A 640 11.08 -12.68 -0.41
N GLN A 641 10.33 -13.70 -0.84
CA GLN A 641 8.88 -13.78 -0.77
C GLN A 641 8.44 -15.04 -0.02
N ILE A 642 8.87 -15.12 1.24
CA ILE A 642 8.92 -16.31 2.08
C ILE A 642 7.82 -16.38 3.15
N SER A 643 6.67 -15.76 2.94
CA SER A 643 5.53 -15.84 3.85
C SER A 643 5.11 -17.29 4.11
N THR A 644 4.52 -17.54 5.28
CA THR A 644 3.86 -18.82 5.53
C THR A 644 2.73 -19.01 4.54
N ALA A 645 2.72 -20.13 3.83
CA ALA A 645 1.74 -20.38 2.76
C ALA A 645 0.29 -20.26 3.29
N GLY A 646 -0.54 -19.55 2.54
CA GLY A 646 -1.92 -19.22 2.91
C GLY A 646 -2.06 -18.02 3.85
N LYS A 647 -1.03 -17.17 4.00
CA LYS A 647 -1.04 -16.00 4.88
C LYS A 647 -0.88 -14.66 4.17
N GLU A 648 -0.19 -14.60 3.05
CA GLU A 648 -0.10 -13.41 2.21
C GLU A 648 -1.23 -13.41 1.18
N ALA A 649 -2.10 -12.41 1.20
CA ALA A 649 -3.24 -12.35 0.27
C ALA A 649 -2.78 -12.24 -1.20
N SER A 650 -1.77 -11.42 -1.47
CA SER A 650 -1.19 -11.25 -2.80
C SER A 650 0.30 -10.95 -2.73
N GLY A 651 0.67 -9.87 -2.06
CA GLY A 651 1.95 -9.20 -2.26
C GLY A 651 1.94 -8.37 -3.55
N THR A 652 2.74 -7.31 -3.58
CA THR A 652 3.01 -6.52 -4.78
C THR A 652 4.50 -6.22 -4.94
N GLY A 653 5.28 -6.36 -3.87
CA GLY A 653 6.74 -6.30 -3.94
C GLY A 653 7.33 -7.36 -4.86
N ASN A 654 6.82 -8.59 -4.78
CA ASN A 654 7.18 -9.70 -5.67
C ASN A 654 7.07 -9.31 -7.16
N MET A 655 5.99 -8.65 -7.56
CA MET A 655 5.75 -8.20 -8.94
C MET A 655 6.78 -7.15 -9.39
N LYS A 656 7.14 -6.20 -8.51
CA LYS A 656 8.13 -5.16 -8.78
C LYS A 656 9.52 -5.74 -8.97
N PHE A 657 9.91 -6.68 -8.13
CA PHE A 657 11.18 -7.39 -8.24
C PHE A 657 11.25 -8.22 -9.52
N MET A 658 10.20 -8.99 -9.83
CA MET A 658 10.08 -9.77 -11.06
C MET A 658 10.26 -8.90 -12.29
N MET A 659 9.58 -7.75 -12.33
CA MET A 659 9.61 -6.80 -13.44
C MET A 659 11.00 -6.14 -13.61
N ASN A 660 11.82 -6.10 -12.57
CA ASN A 660 13.21 -5.64 -12.60
C ASN A 660 14.23 -6.78 -12.72
N GLY A 661 13.79 -7.99 -12.99
CA GLY A 661 14.65 -9.14 -13.26
C GLY A 661 15.32 -9.74 -12.02
N ALA A 662 14.82 -9.45 -10.82
CA ALA A 662 15.23 -10.16 -9.62
C ALA A 662 14.52 -11.53 -9.55
N LEU A 663 15.26 -12.57 -9.13
CA LEU A 663 14.71 -13.92 -9.00
C LEU A 663 14.10 -14.12 -7.63
N THR A 664 12.94 -14.74 -7.59
CA THR A 664 12.20 -14.98 -6.34
C THR A 664 12.67 -16.24 -5.64
N VAL A 665 13.09 -16.11 -4.38
CA VAL A 665 13.09 -17.21 -3.41
C VAL A 665 11.79 -17.10 -2.62
N GLY A 666 10.94 -18.10 -2.66
CA GLY A 666 9.61 -17.93 -2.08
C GLY A 666 8.82 -19.21 -1.89
N THR A 667 7.69 -19.03 -1.23
CA THR A 667 6.66 -20.04 -1.02
C THR A 667 5.54 -19.86 -2.06
N LEU A 668 4.76 -20.90 -2.32
CA LEU A 668 3.55 -20.83 -3.13
C LEU A 668 2.42 -20.19 -2.29
N ASP A 669 2.47 -18.87 -2.16
CA ASP A 669 1.56 -18.03 -1.40
C ASP A 669 1.23 -16.75 -2.16
N GLY A 670 0.01 -16.24 -2.00
CA GLY A 670 -0.45 -15.03 -2.66
C GLY A 670 -0.21 -15.08 -4.17
N ALA A 671 0.24 -13.96 -4.74
CA ALA A 671 0.53 -13.86 -6.17
C ALA A 671 1.80 -14.61 -6.62
N ASN A 672 2.59 -15.18 -5.71
CA ASN A 672 3.68 -16.08 -6.10
C ASN A 672 3.15 -17.30 -6.86
N VAL A 673 1.89 -17.70 -6.64
CA VAL A 673 1.24 -18.79 -7.38
C VAL A 673 1.09 -18.40 -8.85
N GLU A 674 0.53 -17.23 -9.14
CA GLU A 674 0.38 -16.75 -10.52
C GLU A 674 1.76 -16.45 -11.17
N MET A 675 2.75 -16.02 -10.38
CA MET A 675 4.12 -15.90 -10.87
C MET A 675 4.67 -17.26 -11.33
N HIS A 676 4.48 -18.28 -10.50
CA HIS A 676 4.88 -19.64 -10.83
C HIS A 676 4.15 -20.18 -12.07
N ASP A 677 2.84 -19.91 -12.20
CA ASP A 677 2.05 -20.35 -13.35
C ASP A 677 2.61 -19.84 -14.70
N VAL A 678 3.21 -18.65 -14.69
CA VAL A 678 3.81 -18.08 -15.92
C VAL A 678 5.30 -18.33 -16.05
N LEU A 679 6.03 -18.59 -14.96
CA LEU A 679 7.49 -18.76 -14.97
C LEU A 679 7.93 -20.22 -14.98
N GLY A 680 7.17 -21.13 -14.37
CA GLY A 680 7.58 -22.50 -14.12
C GLY A 680 8.58 -22.65 -12.95
N ASP A 681 8.87 -23.90 -12.60
CA ASP A 681 9.80 -24.25 -11.51
C ASP A 681 11.24 -23.81 -11.79
N GLU A 682 11.60 -23.72 -13.07
CA GLU A 682 12.95 -23.41 -13.52
C GLU A 682 13.36 -21.94 -13.37
N ASN A 683 12.39 -21.03 -13.19
CA ASN A 683 12.63 -19.60 -13.14
C ASN A 683 12.36 -18.96 -11.76
N MET A 684 12.16 -19.81 -10.74
CA MET A 684 11.96 -19.42 -9.34
C MET A 684 12.65 -20.43 -8.41
N PHE A 685 12.96 -20.01 -7.19
CA PHE A 685 13.48 -20.90 -6.14
C PHE A 685 12.41 -21.15 -5.10
N LEU A 686 11.53 -22.10 -5.37
CA LEU A 686 10.41 -22.43 -4.50
C LEU A 686 10.81 -23.41 -3.39
N PHE A 687 10.17 -23.26 -2.23
CA PHE A 687 10.37 -24.11 -1.07
C PHE A 687 9.13 -24.16 -0.17
N GLY A 688 9.14 -25.10 0.78
CA GLY A 688 8.26 -25.14 1.92
C GLY A 688 6.88 -25.74 1.67
N LEU A 689 6.07 -25.68 2.71
CA LEU A 689 4.71 -26.21 2.73
C LEU A 689 3.77 -25.41 1.82
N HIS A 690 2.84 -26.08 1.19
CA HIS A 690 1.68 -25.46 0.53
C HIS A 690 0.62 -25.08 1.57
N ALA A 691 -0.33 -24.23 1.20
CA ALA A 691 -1.36 -23.70 2.11
C ALA A 691 -2.19 -24.81 2.79
N ASP A 692 -2.59 -25.81 2.04
CA ASP A 692 -3.33 -26.97 2.54
C ASP A 692 -2.51 -27.87 3.47
N GLN A 693 -1.22 -28.05 3.16
CA GLN A 693 -0.28 -28.79 4.00
C GLN A 693 -0.02 -28.04 5.32
N ALA A 694 0.16 -26.73 5.27
CA ALA A 694 0.34 -25.88 6.45
C ALA A 694 -0.89 -25.94 7.37
N ALA A 695 -2.10 -25.84 6.79
CA ALA A 695 -3.36 -25.96 7.52
C ALA A 695 -3.53 -27.35 8.14
N THR A 696 -3.20 -28.40 7.39
CA THR A 696 -3.29 -29.79 7.87
C THR A 696 -2.31 -30.04 9.00
N LEU A 697 -1.05 -29.61 8.86
CA LEU A 697 -0.03 -29.76 9.91
C LEU A 697 -0.47 -29.11 11.23
N LYS A 698 -1.04 -27.92 11.17
CA LYS A 698 -1.58 -27.25 12.37
C LYS A 698 -2.75 -28.00 12.99
N ARG A 699 -3.68 -28.48 12.17
CA ARG A 699 -4.86 -29.24 12.65
C ARG A 699 -4.47 -30.57 13.28
N GLU A 700 -3.46 -31.26 12.77
CA GLU A 700 -2.96 -32.54 13.29
C GLU A 700 -2.06 -32.39 14.54
N GLY A 701 -1.71 -31.15 14.88
CA GLY A 701 -0.89 -30.85 16.08
C GLY A 701 0.60 -30.74 15.75
N TYR A 702 0.99 -29.55 15.25
CA TYR A 702 2.38 -29.20 14.99
C TYR A 702 3.20 -29.16 16.28
N VAL A 703 4.36 -29.84 16.28
CA VAL A 703 5.28 -29.90 17.40
C VAL A 703 6.69 -29.46 16.95
N PRO A 704 7.12 -28.23 17.25
CA PRO A 704 8.42 -27.68 16.83
C PRO A 704 9.61 -28.56 17.22
N GLN A 705 9.60 -29.14 18.41
CA GLN A 705 10.68 -29.98 18.95
C GLN A 705 11.03 -31.18 18.05
N ARG A 706 10.08 -31.71 17.29
CA ARG A 706 10.34 -32.82 16.37
C ARG A 706 11.29 -32.41 15.24
N TYR A 707 11.24 -31.15 14.78
CA TYR A 707 12.13 -30.64 13.74
C TYR A 707 13.51 -30.36 14.31
N ILE A 708 13.61 -29.80 15.52
CA ILE A 708 14.87 -29.46 16.18
C ILE A 708 15.65 -30.73 16.48
N SER A 709 15.03 -31.77 17.05
CA SER A 709 15.71 -33.00 17.46
C SER A 709 16.36 -33.81 16.32
N HIS A 710 15.94 -33.57 15.09
CA HIS A 710 16.48 -34.23 13.89
C HIS A 710 17.40 -33.33 13.05
N ASP A 711 17.70 -32.12 13.52
CA ASP A 711 18.52 -31.14 12.80
C ASP A 711 19.51 -30.43 13.72
N PRO A 712 20.74 -30.96 13.88
CA PRO A 712 21.77 -30.34 14.72
C PRO A 712 22.16 -28.92 14.28
N GLN A 713 22.03 -28.59 13.00
CA GLN A 713 22.33 -27.25 12.49
C GLN A 713 21.24 -26.27 12.93
N MET A 714 19.96 -26.66 12.86
CA MET A 714 18.85 -25.88 13.39
C MET A 714 19.01 -25.65 14.90
N GLU A 715 19.34 -26.69 15.66
CA GLU A 715 19.57 -26.57 17.10
C GLU A 715 20.71 -25.58 17.41
N ARG A 716 21.81 -25.66 16.67
CA ARG A 716 22.95 -24.73 16.83
C ARG A 716 22.52 -23.29 16.47
N CYS A 717 21.77 -23.11 15.41
CA CYS A 717 21.22 -21.82 14.99
C CYS A 717 20.31 -21.21 16.07
N LEU A 718 19.38 -21.98 16.59
CA LEU A 718 18.47 -21.53 17.64
C LEU A 718 19.20 -21.19 18.95
N ASN A 719 20.23 -21.97 19.29
CA ASN A 719 21.06 -21.68 20.44
C ASN A 719 21.83 -20.36 20.34
N ALA A 720 22.11 -19.87 19.13
CA ALA A 720 22.72 -18.55 18.95
C ALA A 720 21.79 -17.42 19.41
N LEU A 721 20.46 -17.56 19.25
CA LEU A 721 19.48 -16.59 19.78
C LEU A 721 19.58 -16.47 21.31
N ARG A 722 19.74 -17.60 22.01
CA ARG A 722 19.87 -17.61 23.47
C ARG A 722 21.17 -16.98 23.94
N LYS A 723 22.25 -17.31 23.26
CA LYS A 723 23.59 -16.77 23.60
C LYS A 723 23.68 -15.27 23.35
N GLY A 724 22.91 -14.79 22.34
CA GLY A 724 23.03 -13.42 21.87
C GLY A 724 24.30 -13.18 21.04
N PHE A 725 24.50 -11.93 20.70
CA PHE A 725 25.56 -11.46 19.82
C PHE A 725 26.53 -10.52 20.57
N ARG A 726 27.39 -9.84 19.83
CA ARG A 726 28.44 -8.98 20.36
C ARG A 726 27.93 -7.85 21.27
N ASP A 727 26.72 -7.35 21.04
CA ASP A 727 26.07 -6.36 21.91
C ASP A 727 25.64 -6.89 23.27
N GLY A 728 25.78 -8.19 23.51
CA GLY A 728 25.42 -8.86 24.75
C GLY A 728 23.93 -9.07 24.97
N VAL A 729 23.10 -8.79 23.94
CA VAL A 729 21.67 -8.95 24.04
C VAL A 729 21.26 -10.39 23.72
N SER A 730 20.59 -11.04 24.65
CA SER A 730 19.97 -12.36 24.43
C SER A 730 18.59 -12.23 23.81
N TYR A 731 18.27 -13.14 22.90
CA TYR A 731 16.96 -13.28 22.25
C TYR A 731 16.24 -14.55 22.75
N GLU A 732 16.35 -14.83 24.05
CA GLU A 732 15.68 -15.96 24.70
C GLU A 732 14.16 -15.94 24.47
N ASP A 733 13.56 -14.77 24.43
CA ASP A 733 12.15 -14.56 24.15
C ASP A 733 11.74 -15.09 22.77
N LEU A 734 12.51 -14.78 21.71
CA LEU A 734 12.27 -15.30 20.37
C LEU A 734 12.55 -16.81 20.29
N TYR A 735 13.61 -17.29 20.96
CA TYR A 735 13.90 -18.71 21.06
C TYR A 735 12.74 -19.48 21.68
N GLN A 736 12.25 -19.05 22.85
CA GLN A 736 11.13 -19.69 23.53
C GLN A 736 9.86 -19.71 22.70
N ARG A 737 9.59 -18.62 21.98
CA ARG A 737 8.46 -18.52 21.07
C ARG A 737 8.54 -19.55 19.93
N LEU A 738 9.71 -19.74 19.34
CA LEU A 738 9.94 -20.72 18.27
C LEU A 738 9.79 -22.17 18.76
N ILE A 739 10.38 -22.51 19.91
CA ILE A 739 10.35 -23.89 20.41
C ILE A 739 9.01 -24.30 21.02
N SER A 740 8.19 -23.34 21.48
CA SER A 740 6.91 -23.61 22.15
C SER A 740 5.69 -23.51 21.23
N GLN A 741 5.67 -22.58 20.32
CA GLN A 741 4.49 -22.27 19.49
C GLN A 741 4.79 -22.32 18.00
N ASP A 742 5.84 -21.61 17.52
CA ASP A 742 6.20 -21.46 16.11
C ASP A 742 4.96 -21.28 15.20
N GLU A 743 4.15 -20.27 15.53
CA GLU A 743 2.84 -20.04 14.92
C GLU A 743 2.87 -20.03 13.40
N TYR A 744 3.96 -19.57 12.80
CA TYR A 744 4.12 -19.41 11.36
C TYR A 744 4.99 -20.49 10.71
N LEU A 745 5.20 -21.64 11.39
CA LEU A 745 5.84 -22.84 10.85
C LEU A 745 7.28 -22.59 10.31
N LEU A 746 8.05 -21.72 10.98
CA LEU A 746 9.40 -21.39 10.55
C LEU A 746 10.30 -22.65 10.57
N LEU A 747 10.21 -23.44 11.65
CA LEU A 747 11.07 -24.62 11.81
C LEU A 747 10.68 -25.76 10.87
N ALA A 748 9.40 -25.84 10.51
CA ALA A 748 8.95 -26.81 9.51
C ALA A 748 9.52 -26.53 8.11
N ASP A 749 9.67 -25.25 7.75
CA ASP A 749 10.19 -24.83 6.44
C ASP A 749 11.69 -24.51 6.43
N TYR A 750 12.35 -24.44 7.58
CA TYR A 750 13.74 -23.98 7.71
C TYR A 750 14.71 -24.71 6.80
N ARG A 751 14.68 -26.05 6.78
CA ARG A 751 15.61 -26.85 5.96
C ARG A 751 15.35 -26.62 4.48
N ALA A 752 14.09 -26.65 4.06
CA ALA A 752 13.70 -26.41 2.68
C ALA A 752 14.11 -25.00 2.19
N TYR A 753 14.02 -24.01 3.09
CA TYR A 753 14.49 -22.66 2.82
C TYR A 753 16.01 -22.58 2.64
N CYS A 754 16.79 -23.17 3.56
CA CYS A 754 18.24 -23.23 3.44
C CYS A 754 18.68 -23.93 2.13
N ASP A 755 17.96 -24.97 1.73
CA ASP A 755 18.24 -25.68 0.46
C ASP A 755 17.89 -24.83 -0.77
N ALA A 756 16.82 -24.02 -0.71
CA ALA A 756 16.48 -23.10 -1.78
C ALA A 756 17.52 -21.98 -1.92
N GLU A 757 17.98 -21.41 -0.82
CA GLU A 757 19.06 -20.42 -0.78
C GLU A 757 20.37 -20.97 -1.35
N ARG A 758 20.72 -22.22 -1.01
CA ARG A 758 21.91 -22.88 -1.57
C ARG A 758 21.78 -23.05 -3.08
N ARG A 759 20.62 -23.55 -3.59
CA ARG A 759 20.37 -23.67 -5.03
C ARG A 759 20.46 -22.31 -5.73
N MET A 760 19.92 -21.28 -5.14
CA MET A 760 19.97 -19.90 -5.63
C MET A 760 21.44 -19.44 -5.78
N ALA A 761 22.26 -19.59 -4.71
CA ALA A 761 23.66 -19.20 -4.73
C ALA A 761 24.48 -20.00 -5.76
N GLU A 762 24.24 -21.30 -5.88
CA GLU A 762 24.86 -22.16 -6.89
C GLU A 762 24.49 -21.74 -8.32
N THR A 763 23.20 -21.40 -8.56
CA THR A 763 22.73 -20.93 -9.88
C THR A 763 23.36 -19.58 -10.24
N TYR A 764 23.56 -18.70 -9.26
CA TYR A 764 24.16 -17.38 -9.48
C TYR A 764 25.59 -17.46 -10.03
N GLU A 765 26.35 -18.53 -9.76
CA GLU A 765 27.69 -18.75 -10.31
C GLU A 765 27.68 -18.89 -11.82
N ASN A 766 26.61 -19.41 -12.40
CA ASN A 766 26.40 -19.43 -13.86
C ASN A 766 25.62 -18.19 -14.31
N ARG A 767 26.33 -17.13 -14.68
CA ARG A 767 25.73 -15.86 -15.08
C ARG A 767 24.84 -15.95 -16.31
N GLU A 768 25.12 -16.85 -17.24
CA GLU A 768 24.26 -17.07 -18.41
C GLU A 768 22.90 -17.65 -17.99
N THR A 769 22.89 -18.69 -17.18
CA THR A 769 21.67 -19.28 -16.62
C THR A 769 20.90 -18.25 -15.79
N TRP A 770 21.59 -17.51 -14.92
CA TRP A 770 20.97 -16.48 -14.10
C TRP A 770 20.28 -15.41 -14.94
N ASN A 771 20.97 -14.87 -15.95
CA ASN A 771 20.43 -13.82 -16.79
C ASN A 771 19.32 -14.31 -17.71
N HIS A 772 19.37 -15.57 -18.17
CA HIS A 772 18.28 -16.24 -18.86
C HIS A 772 17.00 -16.26 -17.99
N MET A 773 17.09 -16.74 -16.74
CA MET A 773 15.98 -16.72 -15.79
C MET A 773 15.49 -15.28 -15.54
N SER A 774 16.40 -14.33 -15.38
CA SER A 774 16.07 -12.91 -15.16
C SER A 774 15.29 -12.33 -16.34
N LEU A 775 15.70 -12.59 -17.58
CA LEU A 775 15.00 -12.10 -18.76
C LEU A 775 13.59 -12.70 -18.89
N HIS A 776 13.43 -13.99 -18.57
CA HIS A 776 12.10 -14.63 -18.53
C HIS A 776 11.19 -14.00 -17.47
N ASN A 777 11.74 -13.68 -16.30
CA ASN A 777 10.98 -12.95 -15.26
C ASN A 777 10.47 -11.61 -15.80
N ILE A 778 11.33 -10.80 -16.43
CA ILE A 778 10.93 -9.52 -17.02
C ILE A 778 9.90 -9.73 -18.13
N ALA A 779 10.15 -10.63 -19.06
CA ALA A 779 9.29 -10.88 -20.22
C ALA A 779 7.85 -11.26 -19.81
N ARG A 780 7.70 -12.03 -18.74
CA ARG A 780 6.42 -12.57 -18.31
C ARG A 780 5.73 -11.75 -17.22
N SER A 781 6.34 -10.62 -16.81
CA SER A 781 5.81 -9.76 -15.75
C SER A 781 4.62 -8.87 -16.18
N GLY A 782 4.35 -8.75 -17.48
CA GLY A 782 3.32 -7.87 -18.01
C GLY A 782 1.90 -8.12 -17.49
N ILE A 783 1.59 -9.37 -17.09
CA ILE A 783 0.31 -9.73 -16.46
C ILE A 783 0.09 -9.05 -15.11
N PHE A 784 1.14 -8.59 -14.46
CA PHE A 784 1.09 -7.90 -13.17
C PHE A 784 1.05 -6.38 -13.30
N ALA A 785 0.76 -5.85 -14.48
CA ALA A 785 0.51 -4.42 -14.65
C ALA A 785 -0.83 -4.02 -14.00
N ALA A 786 -0.84 -2.88 -13.32
CA ALA A 786 -2.05 -2.33 -12.70
C ALA A 786 -3.12 -1.98 -13.73
N ASP A 787 -2.73 -1.61 -14.95
CA ASP A 787 -3.66 -1.35 -16.05
C ASP A 787 -4.55 -2.56 -16.36
N ARG A 788 -3.98 -3.78 -16.37
CA ARG A 788 -4.76 -5.02 -16.51
C ARG A 788 -5.76 -5.17 -15.35
N ALA A 789 -5.30 -5.00 -14.11
CA ALA A 789 -6.18 -5.13 -12.95
C ALA A 789 -7.33 -4.11 -12.97
N VAL A 790 -7.04 -2.86 -13.30
CA VAL A 790 -8.04 -1.79 -13.39
C VAL A 790 -9.03 -2.05 -14.52
N ALA A 791 -8.57 -2.55 -15.68
CA ALA A 791 -9.46 -2.97 -16.76
C ALA A 791 -10.40 -4.11 -16.33
N GLU A 792 -9.90 -5.10 -15.59
CA GLU A 792 -10.75 -6.17 -15.02
C GLU A 792 -11.78 -5.63 -14.01
N TYR A 793 -11.43 -4.66 -13.17
CA TYR A 793 -12.40 -3.97 -12.32
C TYR A 793 -13.43 -3.21 -13.15
N ALA A 794 -13.01 -2.49 -14.18
CA ALA A 794 -13.89 -1.72 -15.05
C ALA A 794 -14.93 -2.60 -15.76
N ASP A 795 -14.47 -3.73 -16.31
CA ASP A 795 -15.32 -4.66 -17.06
C ASP A 795 -16.25 -5.51 -16.17
N ASN A 796 -15.73 -6.01 -15.04
CA ASN A 796 -16.40 -7.07 -14.29
C ASN A 796 -17.12 -6.56 -13.02
N ILE A 797 -16.77 -5.38 -12.50
CA ILE A 797 -17.29 -4.88 -11.22
C ILE A 797 -17.92 -3.49 -11.38
N TRP A 798 -17.19 -2.55 -12.00
CA TRP A 798 -17.63 -1.15 -12.05
C TRP A 798 -18.59 -0.87 -13.20
N ASP A 799 -18.56 -1.67 -14.27
CA ASP A 799 -19.31 -1.44 -15.50
C ASP A 799 -19.08 0.00 -16.01
N VAL A 800 -17.80 0.31 -16.29
CA VAL A 800 -17.35 1.60 -16.82
C VAL A 800 -16.49 1.40 -18.07
N PRO A 801 -16.69 2.20 -19.12
CA PRO A 801 -15.84 2.14 -20.30
C PRO A 801 -14.45 2.66 -19.98
N HIS A 802 -13.44 2.09 -20.64
CA HIS A 802 -12.04 2.50 -20.52
C HIS A 802 -11.32 2.45 -21.89
N ARG A 803 -10.14 3.10 -21.97
CA ARG A 803 -9.27 3.11 -23.16
C ARG A 803 -8.70 1.74 -23.48
#